data_2b3be7e8afe46434ef8943afb5051c03
#
_entry.id   2b3be7e8afe46434ef8943afb5051c03
#
_cell.length_a   1.000
_cell.length_b   1.000
_cell.length_c   1.000
_cell.angle_alpha   90.00
_cell.angle_beta   90.00
_cell.angle_gamma   90.00
#
_symmetry.space_group_name_H-M   'P 1'
#
loop_
_entity.id
_entity.type
_entity.pdbx_description
1 polymer ?
#
loop_
_entity_poly.entity_id
_entity_poly.type
_entity_poly.pdbx_seq_one_letter_code
_entity_poly.pdbx_strand_id
1 'polypeptide(L)'
;MFKSFSMDLAGRKLTVEVGRVAAQASGAAFMHYGDTVVLSTATASSKPREGIDFFPLSVEYEEKLYSVGKIPGGFNKREGKASENAVLTCRVIDRPMRPLFPKDYRNDVTLDNIVMCVDPDCSPELTAMLGSAIATSISDIPFAGPCAATQVGLIDGQFIINPTADQKQVSDMALTVASTREKVIMIEAGANEVPEQIMIDAIFKAHEVNQEIIRFIDTIVAECGKEKHSYESCAVPEELFAAIREIVTPQEMEEAVFTDDKQTREKNIAEITAKLEEALAGNEEWLAVLGESVYQYQKKTVRKMILKDHKRPDGRAITEIRHLAAEVDLLPRVHGSGMFTRGQTQILNVCTLAPLSEAQKLDGLDENETSKRYMHHYNFPSFSVGETKPSRGPGRREIGHGALAERALIPVLPSAEEFPYAIRTVSETMESNGSTSQASICASTLSLMAAGVPIKEMVAGISCGLVTGDTDDDYLVLTDIQGLEDFFGDMDFKVGGTKNGITAIQMDIKIHGLTRPIIEEAIARTREARMYILDNVMRPVISEPRKHLSPYAPKIKQITIDPQKIGDVVGKQGKVINKIIEETGVKIDITDDGSVNVCGTDEAMIDRAIQIITGIVTDIEAGMVFNGKVVRIMNFGAFVELAPNRDGMIHISKLSDKRVGKVEDVVNIGDEVTVKVTEVDKMGRINLTMRTSDLAENKTAARTEEK
;
A
#
# COMPACT_ATOMS: atom_id res chain seq x y z
N MET A 1 22.98 31.03 19.07
CA MET A 1 24.36 30.48 19.12
C MET A 1 24.28 29.05 18.61
N PHE A 2 25.19 28.65 17.72
CA PHE A 2 25.25 27.28 17.19
C PHE A 2 25.69 26.28 18.28
N LYS A 3 24.97 25.16 18.40
CA LYS A 3 25.29 24.03 19.27
C LYS A 3 25.15 22.73 18.51
N SER A 4 25.97 21.75 18.86
CA SER A 4 25.95 20.41 18.27
C SER A 4 25.95 19.36 19.38
N PHE A 5 25.06 18.39 19.25
CA PHE A 5 24.89 17.28 20.18
C PHE A 5 25.00 15.96 19.41
N SER A 6 25.49 14.91 20.03
CA SER A 6 25.56 13.61 19.38
C SER A 6 25.40 12.45 20.35
N MET A 7 24.83 11.35 19.85
CA MET A 7 24.74 10.05 20.52
C MET A 7 25.04 8.93 19.52
N ASP A 8 25.36 7.75 20.02
CA ASP A 8 25.32 6.53 19.21
C ASP A 8 23.87 5.99 19.20
N LEU A 9 23.35 5.68 18.03
CA LEU A 9 22.02 5.08 17.85
C LEU A 9 22.15 3.86 16.94
N ALA A 10 22.03 2.68 17.51
CA ALA A 10 22.18 1.41 16.82
C ALA A 10 23.52 1.28 16.05
N GLY A 11 24.62 1.68 16.69
CA GLY A 11 25.98 1.63 16.13
C GLY A 11 26.29 2.70 15.08
N ARG A 12 25.41 3.68 14.89
CA ARG A 12 25.59 4.81 13.96
C ARG A 12 25.43 6.14 14.68
N LYS A 13 26.23 7.12 14.28
CA LYS A 13 26.22 8.42 14.94
C LYS A 13 24.98 9.22 14.54
N LEU A 14 24.18 9.60 15.53
CA LEU A 14 23.13 10.62 15.41
C LEU A 14 23.67 11.95 15.91
N THR A 15 23.65 12.99 15.08
CA THR A 15 24.06 14.36 15.43
C THR A 15 22.94 15.33 15.19
N VAL A 16 22.73 16.25 16.12
CA VAL A 16 21.73 17.31 16.06
C VAL A 16 22.41 18.66 16.16
N GLU A 17 22.25 19.50 15.15
CA GLU A 17 22.77 20.86 15.15
C GLU A 17 21.60 21.86 15.32
N VAL A 18 21.71 22.73 16.31
CA VAL A 18 20.70 23.77 16.62
C VAL A 18 21.30 25.14 16.42
N GLY A 19 20.56 26.04 15.80
CA GLY A 19 20.99 27.44 15.57
C GLY A 19 21.93 27.63 14.38
N ARG A 20 22.11 26.61 13.52
CA ARG A 20 22.94 26.69 12.31
C ARG A 20 22.18 27.28 11.12
N VAL A 21 20.93 26.84 10.94
CA VAL A 21 20.06 27.18 9.81
C VAL A 21 18.65 27.46 10.28
N ALA A 22 17.80 27.99 9.41
CA ALA A 22 16.36 28.22 9.65
C ALA A 22 16.05 29.05 10.92
N ALA A 23 16.82 30.10 11.17
CA ALA A 23 16.73 30.91 12.38
C ALA A 23 15.37 31.64 12.57
N GLN A 24 14.50 31.70 11.55
CA GLN A 24 13.18 32.32 11.62
C GLN A 24 12.08 31.33 12.04
N ALA A 25 12.32 30.02 12.01
CA ALA A 25 11.39 29.05 12.55
C ALA A 25 11.32 29.15 14.09
N SER A 26 10.18 28.78 14.68
CA SER A 26 10.06 28.70 16.14
C SER A 26 11.04 27.73 16.78
N GLY A 27 11.32 26.59 16.07
CA GLY A 27 12.38 25.65 16.39
C GLY A 27 12.93 25.03 15.11
N ALA A 28 14.24 24.72 15.08
CA ALA A 28 14.88 24.06 13.96
C ALA A 28 15.96 23.09 14.43
N ALA A 29 15.97 21.88 13.88
CA ALA A 29 16.96 20.84 14.07
C ALA A 29 17.56 20.42 12.73
N PHE A 30 18.85 20.56 12.57
CA PHE A 30 19.58 20.04 11.42
C PHE A 30 20.18 18.70 11.80
N MET A 31 19.55 17.66 11.31
CA MET A 31 19.76 16.27 11.73
C MET A 31 20.75 15.56 10.83
N HIS A 32 21.66 14.80 11.43
CA HIS A 32 22.55 13.87 10.73
C HIS A 32 22.44 12.50 11.40
N TYR A 33 22.06 11.48 10.64
CA TYR A 33 22.11 10.08 11.08
C TYR A 33 22.93 9.29 10.05
N GLY A 34 24.14 8.89 10.44
CA GLY A 34 25.15 8.51 9.44
C GLY A 34 25.35 9.67 8.46
N ASP A 35 25.29 9.39 7.17
CA ASP A 35 25.34 10.39 6.10
C ASP A 35 23.96 10.90 5.66
N THR A 36 22.87 10.40 6.25
CA THR A 36 21.53 10.97 6.03
C THR A 36 21.40 12.33 6.72
N VAL A 37 20.95 13.33 5.97
CA VAL A 37 20.76 14.71 6.47
C VAL A 37 19.32 15.15 6.23
N VAL A 38 18.64 15.58 7.30
CA VAL A 38 17.29 16.12 7.25
C VAL A 38 17.23 17.45 8.00
N LEU A 39 16.68 18.49 7.38
CA LEU A 39 16.29 19.70 8.07
C LEU A 39 14.85 19.57 8.55
N SER A 40 14.64 19.63 9.86
CA SER A 40 13.31 19.64 10.49
C SER A 40 13.06 20.97 11.16
N THR A 41 11.91 21.59 10.88
CA THR A 41 11.51 22.86 11.48
C THR A 41 10.12 22.76 12.08
N ALA A 42 9.85 23.57 13.10
CA ALA A 42 8.54 23.77 13.69
C ALA A 42 8.23 25.28 13.71
N THR A 43 7.06 25.63 13.20
CA THR A 43 6.62 27.02 13.13
C THR A 43 5.15 27.12 13.52
N ALA A 44 4.78 28.08 14.36
CA ALA A 44 3.40 28.33 14.75
C ALA A 44 2.96 29.74 14.35
N SER A 45 1.65 29.90 14.06
CA SER A 45 1.03 31.22 13.90
C SER A 45 0.92 31.92 15.28
N SER A 46 0.91 33.24 15.26
CA SER A 46 0.76 34.03 16.48
C SER A 46 -0.66 34.05 17.07
N LYS A 47 -1.66 33.68 16.24
CA LYS A 47 -3.09 33.64 16.60
C LYS A 47 -3.78 32.53 15.81
N PRO A 48 -4.87 31.94 16.34
CA PRO A 48 -5.73 31.04 15.58
C PRO A 48 -6.41 31.76 14.41
N ARG A 49 -6.79 31.04 13.38
CA ARG A 49 -7.66 31.55 12.31
C ARG A 49 -9.07 31.72 12.85
N GLU A 50 -9.78 32.72 12.35
CA GLU A 50 -11.17 32.95 12.70
C GLU A 50 -12.06 31.76 12.29
N GLY A 51 -12.92 31.30 13.19
CA GLY A 51 -13.88 30.23 12.95
C GLY A 51 -13.29 28.83 12.90
N ILE A 52 -12.02 28.63 13.35
CA ILE A 52 -11.43 27.28 13.39
C ILE A 52 -11.90 26.50 14.62
N ASP A 53 -12.38 25.28 14.39
CA ASP A 53 -12.93 24.37 15.42
C ASP A 53 -12.03 23.16 15.72
N PHE A 54 -10.90 23.03 15.01
CA PHE A 54 -9.93 21.93 15.18
C PHE A 54 -8.50 22.45 15.31
N PHE A 55 -7.58 21.62 15.78
CA PHE A 55 -6.15 21.93 15.82
C PHE A 55 -5.51 21.73 14.43
N PRO A 56 -5.07 22.81 13.76
CA PRO A 56 -4.53 22.76 12.40
C PRO A 56 -3.02 22.45 12.41
N LEU A 57 -2.66 21.18 12.65
CA LEU A 57 -1.30 20.68 12.47
C LEU A 57 -1.09 20.23 11.03
N SER A 58 -0.12 20.84 10.35
CA SER A 58 0.38 20.40 9.04
C SER A 58 1.77 19.79 9.20
N VAL A 59 1.94 18.58 8.70
CA VAL A 59 3.25 17.93 8.60
C VAL A 59 3.60 17.78 7.14
N GLU A 60 4.76 18.29 6.74
CA GLU A 60 5.29 18.17 5.40
C GLU A 60 6.61 17.36 5.44
N TYR A 61 6.78 16.49 4.47
CA TYR A 61 8.00 15.72 4.26
C TYR A 61 8.35 15.81 2.79
N GLU A 62 9.47 16.46 2.51
CA GLU A 62 9.88 16.76 1.15
C GLU A 62 11.04 15.87 0.72
N GLU A 63 10.77 14.97 -0.20
CA GLU A 63 11.76 14.14 -0.88
C GLU A 63 12.42 14.94 -1.98
N LYS A 64 13.68 15.33 -1.79
CA LYS A 64 14.47 16.04 -2.79
C LYS A 64 15.34 15.03 -3.52
N LEU A 65 15.13 14.83 -4.83
CA LEU A 65 15.89 13.85 -5.61
C LEU A 65 17.40 14.14 -5.68
N TYR A 66 17.81 15.40 -5.46
CA TYR A 66 19.23 15.72 -5.32
C TYR A 66 19.88 15.02 -4.12
N SER A 67 19.11 14.62 -3.10
CA SER A 67 19.61 13.90 -1.92
C SER A 67 20.21 12.52 -2.24
N VAL A 68 19.82 11.95 -3.39
CA VAL A 68 20.34 10.70 -3.96
C VAL A 68 20.99 10.95 -5.33
N GLY A 69 21.39 12.19 -5.65
CA GLY A 69 22.10 12.54 -6.87
C GLY A 69 21.28 12.45 -8.16
N LYS A 70 19.95 12.43 -8.07
CA LYS A 70 19.05 12.32 -9.23
C LYS A 70 18.44 13.68 -9.65
N ILE A 71 18.17 13.83 -10.93
CA ILE A 71 17.34 14.89 -11.49
C ILE A 71 15.93 14.33 -11.70
N PRO A 72 14.85 15.05 -11.26
CA PRO A 72 13.48 14.58 -11.46
C PRO A 72 13.17 14.18 -12.90
N GLY A 73 12.53 13.02 -13.08
CA GLY A 73 12.25 12.42 -14.40
C GLY A 73 11.22 13.20 -15.23
N GLY A 74 10.34 13.97 -14.57
CA GLY A 74 9.27 14.75 -15.22
C GLY A 74 9.77 15.80 -16.20
N PHE A 75 8.88 16.30 -17.07
CA PHE A 75 9.22 17.27 -18.11
C PHE A 75 9.87 18.55 -17.56
N ASN A 76 9.37 19.09 -16.46
CA ASN A 76 9.87 20.32 -15.84
C ASN A 76 11.17 20.13 -15.04
N LYS A 77 11.68 18.90 -14.91
CA LYS A 77 12.87 18.57 -14.12
C LYS A 77 12.84 19.13 -12.69
N ARG A 78 11.65 19.12 -12.08
CA ARG A 78 11.39 19.60 -10.73
C ARG A 78 10.47 18.62 -10.02
N GLU A 79 10.62 18.47 -8.71
CA GLU A 79 9.70 17.72 -7.86
C GLU A 79 8.28 18.28 -7.99
N GLY A 80 7.30 17.36 -8.11
CA GLY A 80 5.91 17.69 -8.27
C GLY A 80 5.13 17.59 -6.95
N LYS A 81 3.99 16.86 -6.99
CA LYS A 81 3.23 16.53 -5.79
C LYS A 81 4.04 15.55 -4.92
N ALA A 82 3.78 15.58 -3.61
CA ALA A 82 4.33 14.60 -2.68
C ALA A 82 4.09 13.16 -3.18
N SER A 83 5.10 12.32 -3.09
CA SER A 83 5.02 10.89 -3.38
C SER A 83 4.08 10.19 -2.39
N GLU A 84 3.67 8.97 -2.69
CA GLU A 84 2.92 8.14 -1.74
C GLU A 84 3.71 7.95 -0.43
N ASN A 85 5.01 7.65 -0.53
CA ASN A 85 5.90 7.51 0.62
C ASN A 85 5.99 8.81 1.44
N ALA A 86 6.12 9.96 0.79
CA ALA A 86 6.15 11.25 1.49
C ALA A 86 4.85 11.53 2.26
N VAL A 87 3.69 11.21 1.65
CA VAL A 87 2.39 11.34 2.34
C VAL A 87 2.28 10.41 3.53
N LEU A 88 2.75 9.16 3.40
CA LEU A 88 2.74 8.18 4.50
C LEU A 88 3.68 8.61 5.62
N THR A 89 4.87 9.11 5.30
CA THR A 89 5.82 9.64 6.28
C THR A 89 5.26 10.84 7.03
N CYS A 90 4.59 11.78 6.35
CA CYS A 90 3.85 12.87 7.03
C CYS A 90 2.88 12.33 8.08
N ARG A 91 2.14 11.27 7.76
CA ARG A 91 1.18 10.64 8.68
C ARG A 91 1.85 9.93 9.86
N VAL A 92 2.99 9.27 9.62
CA VAL A 92 3.78 8.61 10.67
C VAL A 92 4.37 9.63 11.64
N ILE A 93 4.73 10.84 11.17
CA ILE A 93 5.18 11.96 12.02
C ILE A 93 4.02 12.61 12.77
N ASP A 94 2.88 12.89 12.10
CA ASP A 94 1.71 13.56 12.69
C ASP A 94 1.15 12.77 13.90
N ARG A 95 1.00 11.43 13.75
CA ARG A 95 0.31 10.59 14.75
C ARG A 95 0.91 10.66 16.16
N PRO A 96 2.23 10.54 16.39
CA PRO A 96 2.82 10.65 17.71
C PRO A 96 2.92 12.10 18.20
N MET A 97 2.95 13.08 17.29
CA MET A 97 3.10 14.49 17.64
C MET A 97 1.78 15.13 18.09
N ARG A 98 0.70 14.90 17.33
CA ARG A 98 -0.61 15.52 17.52
C ARG A 98 -1.20 15.38 18.94
N PRO A 99 -1.18 14.20 19.59
CA PRO A 99 -1.71 14.05 20.94
C PRO A 99 -0.96 14.82 22.02
N LEU A 100 0.27 15.28 21.74
CA LEU A 100 1.12 15.99 22.69
C LEU A 100 0.93 17.51 22.67
N PHE A 101 0.08 18.04 21.78
CA PHE A 101 -0.35 19.44 21.84
C PHE A 101 -1.57 19.58 22.77
N PRO A 102 -1.76 20.76 23.41
CA PRO A 102 -2.95 21.00 24.23
C PRO A 102 -4.23 20.83 23.39
N LYS A 103 -5.26 20.23 23.98
CA LYS A 103 -6.54 19.95 23.30
C LYS A 103 -7.31 21.17 22.85
N ASP A 104 -7.09 22.28 23.52
CA ASP A 104 -7.72 23.59 23.32
C ASP A 104 -6.84 24.58 22.53
N TYR A 105 -5.68 24.13 22.02
CA TYR A 105 -4.78 24.92 21.19
C TYR A 105 -5.27 24.94 19.75
N ARG A 106 -5.37 26.14 19.14
CA ARG A 106 -5.93 26.30 17.77
C ARG A 106 -5.04 27.11 16.83
N ASN A 107 -3.85 27.55 17.25
CA ASN A 107 -2.91 28.17 16.32
C ASN A 107 -2.45 27.17 15.26
N ASP A 108 -2.23 27.65 14.03
CA ASP A 108 -1.63 26.82 12.99
C ASP A 108 -0.22 26.40 13.40
N VAL A 109 0.09 25.12 13.24
CA VAL A 109 1.45 24.60 13.41
C VAL A 109 1.84 23.87 12.14
N THR A 110 3.03 24.19 11.64
CA THR A 110 3.65 23.47 10.50
C THR A 110 4.96 22.86 10.94
N LEU A 111 5.10 21.56 10.66
CA LEU A 111 6.34 20.80 10.80
C LEU A 111 6.85 20.49 9.39
N ASP A 112 7.94 21.16 8.98
CA ASP A 112 8.55 20.92 7.68
C ASP A 112 9.79 20.06 7.83
N ASN A 113 9.90 19.00 7.02
CA ASN A 113 11.03 18.08 6.98
C ASN A 113 11.56 18.00 5.56
N ILE A 114 12.78 18.44 5.32
CA ILE A 114 13.43 18.44 4.02
C ILE A 114 14.57 17.43 4.03
N VAL A 115 14.47 16.39 3.20
CA VAL A 115 15.52 15.39 3.02
C VAL A 115 16.60 15.96 2.10
N MET A 116 17.81 16.16 2.62
CA MET A 116 18.90 16.81 1.90
C MET A 116 20.02 15.87 1.46
N CYS A 117 20.18 14.74 2.15
CA CYS A 117 21.12 13.66 1.80
C CYS A 117 20.59 12.35 2.34
N VAL A 118 20.76 11.25 1.63
CA VAL A 118 20.32 9.91 2.03
C VAL A 118 21.49 8.95 2.07
N ASP A 119 21.67 8.33 3.22
CA ASP A 119 22.44 7.12 3.44
C ASP A 119 21.43 5.95 3.49
N PRO A 120 21.51 4.96 2.59
CA PRO A 120 20.56 3.85 2.54
C PRO A 120 20.41 3.09 3.86
N ASP A 121 21.46 3.07 4.69
CA ASP A 121 21.47 2.39 5.99
C ASP A 121 20.83 3.23 7.12
N CYS A 122 20.56 4.50 6.87
CA CYS A 122 20.05 5.47 7.85
C CYS A 122 18.74 6.09 7.38
N SER A 123 17.57 5.57 7.83
CA SER A 123 16.25 6.00 7.40
C SER A 123 16.04 7.52 7.49
N PRO A 124 15.76 8.21 6.38
CA PRO A 124 15.42 9.63 6.41
C PRO A 124 14.06 9.88 7.09
N GLU A 125 13.11 8.94 7.02
CA GLU A 125 11.82 9.03 7.68
C GLU A 125 11.97 9.04 9.20
N LEU A 126 12.76 8.12 9.75
CA LEU A 126 13.08 8.08 11.19
C LEU A 126 13.82 9.35 11.62
N THR A 127 14.76 9.81 10.81
CA THR A 127 15.53 11.04 11.07
C THR A 127 14.60 12.25 11.11
N ALA A 128 13.61 12.33 10.21
CA ALA A 128 12.58 13.37 10.19
C ALA A 128 11.64 13.31 11.40
N MET A 129 11.25 12.09 11.85
CA MET A 129 10.44 11.93 13.07
C MET A 129 11.17 12.48 14.30
N LEU A 130 12.42 12.12 14.47
CA LEU A 130 13.25 12.62 15.58
C LEU A 130 13.52 14.12 15.47
N GLY A 131 13.79 14.60 14.26
CA GLY A 131 13.99 16.02 13.97
C GLY A 131 12.76 16.87 14.29
N SER A 132 11.56 16.42 13.89
CA SER A 132 10.29 17.07 14.20
C SER A 132 10.05 17.15 15.71
N ALA A 133 10.28 16.04 16.43
CA ALA A 133 10.14 16.00 17.89
C ALA A 133 11.11 16.95 18.59
N ILE A 134 12.37 17.00 18.14
CA ILE A 134 13.38 17.92 18.68
C ILE A 134 13.05 19.37 18.36
N ALA A 135 12.76 19.70 17.09
CA ALA A 135 12.44 21.06 16.67
C ALA A 135 11.24 21.65 17.44
N THR A 136 10.20 20.83 17.64
CA THR A 136 9.03 21.24 18.42
C THR A 136 9.34 21.38 19.91
N SER A 137 10.12 20.46 20.49
CA SER A 137 10.48 20.48 21.91
C SER A 137 11.33 21.70 22.29
N ILE A 138 12.28 22.11 21.44
CA ILE A 138 13.12 23.30 21.68
C ILE A 138 12.45 24.61 21.30
N SER A 139 11.31 24.59 20.58
CA SER A 139 10.55 25.77 20.20
C SER A 139 9.79 26.39 21.39
N ASP A 140 9.21 27.55 21.17
CA ASP A 140 8.28 28.19 22.07
C ASP A 140 6.83 27.69 21.96
N ILE A 141 6.56 26.72 21.06
CA ILE A 141 5.22 26.15 20.82
C ILE A 141 4.82 25.27 22.02
N PRO A 142 3.58 25.38 22.56
CA PRO A 142 3.06 24.52 23.61
C PRO A 142 3.06 23.05 23.16
N PHE A 143 3.86 22.21 23.81
CA PHE A 143 4.06 20.81 23.44
C PHE A 143 4.49 20.00 24.66
N ALA A 144 3.76 18.90 24.96
CA ALA A 144 4.00 18.04 26.12
C ALA A 144 4.99 16.89 25.84
N GLY A 145 5.84 17.04 24.83
CA GLY A 145 6.91 16.09 24.53
C GLY A 145 8.12 16.19 25.47
N PRO A 146 9.24 15.57 25.08
CA PRO A 146 9.50 14.97 23.78
C PRO A 146 8.85 13.62 23.57
N CYS A 147 8.80 13.20 22.31
CA CYS A 147 8.65 11.81 21.91
C CYS A 147 9.85 11.37 21.08
N ALA A 148 10.07 10.07 21.01
CA ALA A 148 11.10 9.47 20.18
C ALA A 148 10.55 8.27 19.43
N ALA A 149 11.19 7.89 18.33
CA ALA A 149 10.79 6.76 17.52
C ALA A 149 11.99 5.86 17.19
N THR A 150 11.71 4.59 17.00
CA THR A 150 12.69 3.56 16.63
C THR A 150 12.05 2.60 15.63
N GLN A 151 12.82 2.13 14.65
CA GLN A 151 12.46 1.03 13.76
C GLN A 151 13.01 -0.29 14.30
N VAL A 152 12.23 -1.38 14.15
CA VAL A 152 12.64 -2.72 14.57
C VAL A 152 12.39 -3.70 13.42
N GLY A 153 13.43 -4.42 13.03
CA GLY A 153 13.37 -5.58 12.15
C GLY A 153 13.39 -6.89 12.95
N LEU A 154 13.02 -7.99 12.30
CA LEU A 154 13.10 -9.35 12.83
C LEU A 154 13.85 -10.22 11.83
N ILE A 155 15.05 -10.71 12.21
CA ILE A 155 15.88 -11.55 11.35
C ILE A 155 16.33 -12.76 12.18
N ASP A 156 16.04 -13.96 11.73
CA ASP A 156 16.36 -15.23 12.42
C ASP A 156 15.89 -15.24 13.88
N GLY A 157 14.73 -14.65 14.16
CA GLY A 157 14.14 -14.53 15.50
C GLY A 157 14.80 -13.48 16.40
N GLN A 158 15.70 -12.66 15.88
CA GLN A 158 16.37 -11.59 16.64
C GLN A 158 15.84 -10.20 16.22
N PHE A 159 15.64 -9.33 17.21
CA PHE A 159 15.25 -7.94 16.96
C PHE A 159 16.46 -7.11 16.56
N ILE A 160 16.36 -6.44 15.43
CA ILE A 160 17.38 -5.54 14.90
C ILE A 160 16.85 -4.11 15.00
N ILE A 161 17.55 -3.27 15.75
CA ILE A 161 17.19 -1.85 15.91
C ILE A 161 17.70 -1.05 14.71
N ASN A 162 16.82 -0.27 14.10
CA ASN A 162 17.08 0.54 12.92
C ASN A 162 17.83 -0.24 11.84
N PRO A 163 17.20 -1.28 11.25
CA PRO A 163 17.87 -2.17 10.30
C PRO A 163 18.43 -1.40 9.10
N THR A 164 19.60 -1.83 8.61
CA THR A 164 20.23 -1.34 7.38
C THR A 164 19.40 -1.72 6.15
N ALA A 165 19.75 -1.17 4.97
CA ALA A 165 19.07 -1.49 3.71
C ALA A 165 19.04 -3.00 3.43
N ASP A 166 20.19 -3.69 3.57
CA ASP A 166 20.28 -5.14 3.35
C ASP A 166 19.48 -5.93 4.40
N GLN A 167 19.50 -5.49 5.65
CA GLN A 167 18.73 -6.12 6.73
C GLN A 167 17.22 -5.97 6.53
N LYS A 168 16.75 -4.85 6.00
CA LYS A 168 15.32 -4.64 5.68
C LYS A 168 14.81 -5.64 4.63
N GLN A 169 15.64 -6.02 3.65
CA GLN A 169 15.25 -6.95 2.59
C GLN A 169 14.98 -8.38 3.09
N VAL A 170 15.67 -8.80 4.16
CA VAL A 170 15.54 -10.14 4.72
C VAL A 170 14.75 -10.19 6.03
N SER A 171 14.25 -9.06 6.47
CA SER A 171 13.51 -8.95 7.74
C SER A 171 12.06 -9.41 7.58
N ASP A 172 11.58 -10.23 8.52
CA ASP A 172 10.17 -10.65 8.61
C ASP A 172 9.25 -9.55 9.16
N MET A 173 9.80 -8.42 9.58
CA MET A 173 9.04 -7.34 10.18
C MET A 173 9.66 -5.97 9.88
N ALA A 174 8.80 -5.01 9.55
CA ALA A 174 9.11 -3.60 9.51
C ALA A 174 8.19 -2.88 10.52
N LEU A 175 8.67 -2.71 11.74
CA LEU A 175 7.93 -2.11 12.85
C LEU A 175 8.52 -0.74 13.18
N THR A 176 7.67 0.29 13.26
CA THR A 176 8.02 1.61 13.79
C THR A 176 7.20 1.89 15.04
N VAL A 177 7.87 2.23 16.12
CA VAL A 177 7.24 2.55 17.41
C VAL A 177 7.71 3.93 17.87
N ALA A 178 6.76 4.80 18.19
CA ALA A 178 7.05 6.04 18.91
C ALA A 178 6.56 5.96 20.35
N SER A 179 7.31 6.62 21.25
CA SER A 179 7.06 6.61 22.69
C SER A 179 7.24 7.99 23.30
N THR A 180 6.50 8.23 24.38
CA THR A 180 6.80 9.25 25.38
C THR A 180 7.72 8.67 26.45
N ARG A 181 7.99 9.41 27.55
CA ARG A 181 8.82 8.92 28.67
C ARG A 181 8.28 7.63 29.31
N GLU A 182 6.99 7.45 29.30
CA GLU A 182 6.32 6.37 30.06
C GLU A 182 5.57 5.38 29.18
N LYS A 183 5.07 5.82 28.01
CA LYS A 183 4.06 5.09 27.24
C LYS A 183 4.38 5.04 25.77
N VAL A 184 3.85 4.01 25.10
CA VAL A 184 3.87 3.89 23.63
C VAL A 184 2.77 4.79 23.06
N ILE A 185 3.13 5.65 22.10
CA ILE A 185 2.23 6.66 21.52
C ILE A 185 1.86 6.42 20.05
N MET A 186 2.64 5.60 19.35
CA MET A 186 2.35 5.20 17.97
C MET A 186 2.99 3.85 17.66
N ILE A 187 2.25 3.01 16.92
CA ILE A 187 2.71 1.75 16.37
C ILE A 187 2.31 1.69 14.90
N GLU A 188 3.25 1.36 14.03
CA GLU A 188 2.99 1.00 12.64
C GLU A 188 3.87 -0.17 12.23
N ALA A 189 3.26 -1.24 11.71
CA ALA A 189 4.00 -2.44 11.31
C ALA A 189 3.49 -3.02 9.99
N GLY A 190 4.43 -3.58 9.22
CA GLY A 190 4.20 -4.62 8.24
C GLY A 190 4.98 -5.85 8.66
N ALA A 191 4.44 -7.06 8.49
CA ALA A 191 5.08 -8.27 8.99
C ALA A 191 4.70 -9.51 8.16
N ASN A 192 5.60 -10.47 8.10
CA ASN A 192 5.39 -11.76 7.43
C ASN A 192 4.78 -12.76 8.42
N GLU A 193 3.47 -12.59 8.74
CA GLU A 193 2.72 -13.47 9.65
C GLU A 193 3.39 -13.64 11.03
N VAL A 194 3.90 -12.52 11.60
CA VAL A 194 4.61 -12.56 12.89
C VAL A 194 3.63 -12.86 14.02
N PRO A 195 3.94 -13.83 14.91
CA PRO A 195 3.11 -14.15 16.08
C PRO A 195 2.92 -12.94 17.01
N GLU A 196 1.74 -12.86 17.63
CA GLU A 196 1.33 -11.74 18.48
C GLU A 196 2.32 -11.44 19.60
N GLN A 197 2.86 -12.48 20.28
CA GLN A 197 3.80 -12.30 21.39
C GLN A 197 5.12 -11.68 20.92
N ILE A 198 5.64 -12.11 19.76
CA ILE A 198 6.87 -11.55 19.19
C ILE A 198 6.66 -10.08 18.83
N MET A 199 5.49 -9.74 18.28
CA MET A 199 5.14 -8.34 17.97
C MET A 199 5.08 -7.48 19.23
N ILE A 200 4.47 -7.97 20.32
CA ILE A 200 4.42 -7.29 21.61
C ILE A 200 5.84 -7.04 22.15
N ASP A 201 6.67 -8.07 22.12
CA ASP A 201 8.05 -7.97 22.64
C ASP A 201 8.89 -6.99 21.81
N ALA A 202 8.71 -6.96 20.49
CA ALA A 202 9.34 -5.99 19.59
C ALA A 202 8.91 -4.54 19.89
N ILE A 203 7.60 -4.31 20.15
CA ILE A 203 7.07 -2.99 20.52
C ILE A 203 7.74 -2.47 21.79
N PHE A 204 7.86 -3.31 22.81
CA PHE A 204 8.48 -2.91 24.07
C PHE A 204 10.00 -2.84 24.00
N LYS A 205 10.64 -3.60 23.11
CA LYS A 205 12.06 -3.42 22.80
C LYS A 205 12.34 -2.05 22.16
N ALA A 206 11.49 -1.61 21.23
CA ALA A 206 11.58 -0.27 20.67
C ALA A 206 11.33 0.81 21.75
N HIS A 207 10.34 0.60 22.63
CA HIS A 207 10.06 1.52 23.72
C HIS A 207 11.29 1.72 24.66
N GLU A 208 12.03 0.66 24.98
CA GLU A 208 13.27 0.75 25.75
C GLU A 208 14.32 1.65 25.07
N VAL A 209 14.54 1.45 23.76
CA VAL A 209 15.48 2.26 22.96
C VAL A 209 15.01 3.71 22.89
N ASN A 210 13.71 3.95 22.73
CA ASN A 210 13.14 5.27 22.71
C ASN A 210 13.42 6.05 24.02
N GLN A 211 13.53 5.38 25.16
CA GLN A 211 13.88 6.04 26.42
C GLN A 211 15.32 6.61 26.40
N GLU A 212 16.24 5.97 25.71
CA GLU A 212 17.60 6.49 25.55
C GLU A 212 17.61 7.75 24.67
N ILE A 213 16.87 7.70 23.56
CA ILE A 213 16.71 8.86 22.66
C ILE A 213 16.02 10.02 23.38
N ILE A 214 14.98 9.76 24.17
CA ILE A 214 14.28 10.81 24.95
C ILE A 214 15.23 11.50 25.93
N ARG A 215 16.06 10.73 26.66
CA ARG A 215 17.06 11.32 27.55
C ARG A 215 18.07 12.21 26.78
N PHE A 216 18.47 11.79 25.59
CA PHE A 216 19.31 12.62 24.73
C PHE A 216 18.59 13.91 24.30
N ILE A 217 17.31 13.83 23.89
CA ILE A 217 16.51 15.01 23.54
C ILE A 217 16.38 15.96 24.74
N ASP A 218 16.18 15.43 25.94
CA ASP A 218 16.10 16.23 27.16
C ASP A 218 17.37 17.08 27.41
N THR A 219 18.56 16.54 27.06
CA THR A 219 19.80 17.33 27.16
C THR A 219 19.82 18.50 26.17
N ILE A 220 19.26 18.29 24.96
CA ILE A 220 19.16 19.35 23.95
C ILE A 220 18.15 20.42 24.39
N VAL A 221 16.99 19.99 24.91
CA VAL A 221 15.94 20.90 25.41
C VAL A 221 16.45 21.72 26.59
N ALA A 222 17.19 21.12 27.51
CA ALA A 222 17.77 21.82 28.67
C ALA A 222 18.72 22.97 28.26
N GLU A 223 19.42 22.81 27.12
CA GLU A 223 20.38 23.81 26.64
C GLU A 223 19.84 24.79 25.60
N CYS A 224 18.85 24.36 24.79
CA CYS A 224 18.36 25.12 23.63
C CYS A 224 16.88 25.43 23.70
N GLY A 225 16.14 24.88 24.67
CA GLY A 225 14.69 25.04 24.80
C GLY A 225 14.30 26.50 25.08
N LYS A 226 13.21 26.92 24.47
CA LYS A 226 12.57 28.21 24.69
C LYS A 226 11.42 28.05 25.67
N GLU A 227 11.07 29.16 26.41
CA GLU A 227 9.84 29.20 27.17
C GLU A 227 8.62 29.10 26.25
N LYS A 228 7.64 28.30 26.64
CA LYS A 228 6.45 28.08 25.85
C LYS A 228 5.54 29.29 25.87
N HIS A 229 5.09 29.76 24.69
CA HIS A 229 4.21 30.91 24.60
C HIS A 229 2.81 30.63 25.19
N SER A 230 2.20 31.65 25.74
CA SER A 230 0.80 31.61 26.11
C SER A 230 -0.10 31.68 24.88
N TYR A 231 -1.27 31.08 24.94
CA TYR A 231 -2.25 31.08 23.85
C TYR A 231 -3.66 31.31 24.39
N GLU A 232 -4.55 31.71 23.49
CA GLU A 232 -5.98 31.83 23.80
C GLU A 232 -6.62 30.42 23.80
N SER A 233 -7.15 30.04 24.98
CA SER A 233 -7.82 28.74 25.13
C SER A 233 -9.17 28.75 24.43
N CYS A 234 -9.44 27.75 23.61
CA CYS A 234 -10.75 27.50 22.98
C CYS A 234 -11.58 26.45 23.75
N ALA A 235 -11.29 26.22 25.00
CA ALA A 235 -12.08 25.34 25.86
C ALA A 235 -13.50 25.89 26.07
N VAL A 236 -14.47 24.97 26.12
CA VAL A 236 -15.87 25.31 26.37
C VAL A 236 -16.00 25.93 27.78
N PRO A 237 -16.62 27.12 27.95
CA PRO A 237 -16.84 27.70 29.26
C PRO A 237 -17.68 26.79 30.17
N GLU A 238 -17.25 26.62 31.43
CA GLU A 238 -17.97 25.74 32.38
C GLU A 238 -19.40 26.21 32.63
N GLU A 239 -19.63 27.52 32.62
CA GLU A 239 -20.95 28.12 32.78
C GLU A 239 -21.91 27.75 31.66
N LEU A 240 -21.42 27.77 30.40
CA LEU A 240 -22.19 27.30 29.25
C LEU A 240 -22.49 25.82 29.38
N PHE A 241 -21.52 25.03 29.78
CA PHE A 241 -21.70 23.58 29.92
C PHE A 241 -22.73 23.24 31.02
N ALA A 242 -22.78 24.01 32.12
CA ALA A 242 -23.78 23.87 33.14
C ALA A 242 -25.19 24.25 32.62
N ALA A 243 -25.32 25.39 31.92
CA ALA A 243 -26.58 25.83 31.33
C ALA A 243 -27.13 24.81 30.31
N ILE A 244 -26.28 24.22 29.45
CA ILE A 244 -26.68 23.17 28.51
C ILE A 244 -27.26 21.96 29.24
N ARG A 245 -26.67 21.53 30.35
CA ARG A 245 -27.14 20.39 31.14
C ARG A 245 -28.44 20.63 31.89
N GLU A 246 -28.80 21.88 32.14
CA GLU A 246 -30.12 22.27 32.71
C GLU A 246 -31.21 22.20 31.63
N ILE A 247 -30.87 22.54 30.36
CA ILE A 247 -31.83 22.56 29.25
C ILE A 247 -32.01 21.15 28.66
N VAL A 248 -30.91 20.38 28.51
CA VAL A 248 -30.85 19.02 28.02
C VAL A 248 -30.29 18.10 29.09
N THR A 249 -31.14 17.28 29.63
CA THR A 249 -30.75 16.36 30.73
C THR A 249 -29.79 15.27 30.22
N PRO A 250 -28.96 14.68 31.12
CA PRO A 250 -28.11 13.54 30.74
C PRO A 250 -28.87 12.34 30.13
N GLN A 251 -30.12 12.14 30.54
CA GLN A 251 -30.98 11.10 30.02
C GLN A 251 -31.41 11.40 28.57
N GLU A 252 -31.85 12.63 28.27
CA GLU A 252 -32.19 13.04 26.89
C GLU A 252 -30.99 12.90 25.95
N MET A 253 -29.79 13.29 26.40
CA MET A 253 -28.57 13.14 25.60
C MET A 253 -28.23 11.63 25.38
N GLU A 254 -28.38 10.78 26.41
CA GLU A 254 -28.17 9.36 26.29
C GLU A 254 -29.16 8.71 25.30
N GLU A 255 -30.43 9.06 25.39
CA GLU A 255 -31.47 8.55 24.47
C GLU A 255 -31.19 9.01 23.02
N ALA A 256 -30.66 10.22 22.82
CA ALA A 256 -30.34 10.74 21.52
C ALA A 256 -29.15 10.01 20.83
N VAL A 257 -28.15 9.60 21.60
CA VAL A 257 -26.96 8.90 21.08
C VAL A 257 -27.11 7.37 21.03
N PHE A 258 -28.07 6.81 21.76
CA PHE A 258 -28.30 5.38 21.86
C PHE A 258 -29.13 4.85 20.69
N THR A 259 -28.47 4.58 19.58
CA THR A 259 -29.06 3.97 18.39
C THR A 259 -27.95 3.38 17.52
N ASP A 260 -28.24 2.28 16.83
CA ASP A 260 -27.35 1.65 15.83
C ASP A 260 -27.35 2.39 14.48
N ASP A 261 -28.40 3.19 14.20
CA ASP A 261 -28.52 3.97 12.96
C ASP A 261 -27.88 5.35 13.06
N LYS A 262 -26.87 5.59 12.21
CA LYS A 262 -26.13 6.85 12.18
C LYS A 262 -27.02 8.05 11.82
N GLN A 263 -27.91 7.91 10.83
CA GLN A 263 -28.75 9.02 10.38
C GLN A 263 -29.79 9.42 11.44
N THR A 264 -30.37 8.43 12.11
CA THR A 264 -31.29 8.67 13.23
C THR A 264 -30.58 9.41 14.37
N ARG A 265 -29.35 9.02 14.71
CA ARG A 265 -28.55 9.72 15.70
C ARG A 265 -28.25 11.17 15.33
N GLU A 266 -27.81 11.41 14.09
CA GLU A 266 -27.51 12.76 13.61
C GLU A 266 -28.76 13.66 13.67
N LYS A 267 -29.93 13.10 13.31
CA LYS A 267 -31.22 13.81 13.45
C LYS A 267 -31.55 14.16 14.89
N ASN A 268 -31.43 13.20 15.80
CA ASN A 268 -31.69 13.42 17.24
C ASN A 268 -30.79 14.52 17.81
N ILE A 269 -29.51 14.52 17.42
CA ILE A 269 -28.54 15.55 17.88
C ILE A 269 -28.87 16.91 17.26
N ALA A 270 -29.30 16.96 16.01
CA ALA A 270 -29.74 18.22 15.38
C ALA A 270 -30.97 18.81 16.08
N GLU A 271 -31.94 17.99 16.53
CA GLU A 271 -33.09 18.41 17.31
C GLU A 271 -32.66 18.98 18.69
N ILE A 272 -31.71 18.33 19.39
CA ILE A 272 -31.12 18.84 20.62
C ILE A 272 -30.40 20.17 20.38
N THR A 273 -29.62 20.28 19.30
CA THR A 273 -28.90 21.50 18.98
C THR A 273 -29.87 22.66 18.73
N ALA A 274 -30.93 22.44 17.94
CA ALA A 274 -31.97 23.45 17.71
C ALA A 274 -32.68 23.91 19.01
N LYS A 275 -32.99 22.97 19.91
CA LYS A 275 -33.55 23.29 21.27
C LYS A 275 -32.61 24.19 22.06
N LEU A 276 -31.30 23.95 22.02
CA LEU A 276 -30.28 24.74 22.68
C LEU A 276 -30.12 26.12 22.04
N GLU A 277 -30.11 26.21 20.69
CA GLU A 277 -30.05 27.48 19.96
C GLU A 277 -31.20 28.40 20.33
N GLU A 278 -32.43 27.86 20.40
CA GLU A 278 -33.61 28.63 20.81
C GLU A 278 -33.51 29.11 22.27
N ALA A 279 -33.10 28.23 23.18
CA ALA A 279 -33.00 28.56 24.60
C ALA A 279 -31.87 29.56 24.92
N LEU A 280 -30.79 29.55 24.12
CA LEU A 280 -29.61 30.41 24.32
C LEU A 280 -29.56 31.62 23.38
N ALA A 281 -30.61 31.89 22.61
CA ALA A 281 -30.66 32.91 21.57
C ALA A 281 -30.27 34.35 22.05
N GLY A 282 -30.27 34.60 23.37
CA GLY A 282 -29.85 35.89 23.97
C GLY A 282 -28.35 36.07 24.24
N ASN A 283 -27.52 35.04 23.92
CA ASN A 283 -26.09 35.06 24.20
C ASN A 283 -25.26 34.64 22.99
N GLU A 284 -24.83 35.64 22.18
CA GLU A 284 -24.06 35.40 20.94
C GLU A 284 -22.71 34.73 21.21
N GLU A 285 -22.03 35.00 22.32
CA GLU A 285 -20.76 34.38 22.69
C GLU A 285 -20.94 32.87 22.93
N TRP A 286 -22.03 32.47 23.59
CA TRP A 286 -22.33 31.07 23.82
C TRP A 286 -22.75 30.33 22.54
N LEU A 287 -23.50 31.01 21.68
CA LEU A 287 -23.90 30.45 20.38
C LEU A 287 -22.69 30.16 19.48
N ALA A 288 -21.66 31.01 19.52
CA ALA A 288 -20.44 30.84 18.73
C ALA A 288 -19.69 29.52 19.04
N VAL A 289 -19.79 29.01 20.27
CA VAL A 289 -19.12 27.77 20.73
C VAL A 289 -20.10 26.62 21.03
N LEU A 290 -21.39 26.79 20.69
CA LEU A 290 -22.41 25.80 20.97
C LEU A 290 -22.15 24.45 20.33
N GLY A 291 -21.72 24.42 19.08
CA GLY A 291 -21.41 23.19 18.35
C GLY A 291 -20.36 22.34 19.08
N GLU A 292 -19.25 22.96 19.49
CA GLU A 292 -18.21 22.28 20.28
C GLU A 292 -18.75 21.83 21.65
N SER A 293 -19.62 22.65 22.29
CA SER A 293 -20.22 22.33 23.59
C SER A 293 -21.12 21.08 23.49
N VAL A 294 -21.95 20.97 22.45
CA VAL A 294 -22.80 19.81 22.19
C VAL A 294 -21.92 18.58 21.88
N TYR A 295 -20.84 18.74 21.08
CA TYR A 295 -19.89 17.68 20.83
C TYR A 295 -19.24 17.15 22.12
N GLN A 296 -18.78 18.01 22.98
CA GLN A 296 -18.20 17.64 24.28
C GLN A 296 -19.23 16.97 25.20
N TYR A 297 -20.50 17.39 25.15
CA TYR A 297 -21.56 16.76 25.92
C TYR A 297 -21.85 15.33 25.43
N GLN A 298 -21.99 15.15 24.13
CA GLN A 298 -22.10 13.81 23.51
C GLN A 298 -20.93 12.92 23.94
N LYS A 299 -19.70 13.44 23.79
CA LYS A 299 -18.48 12.71 24.15
C LYS A 299 -18.47 12.25 25.60
N LYS A 300 -18.80 13.15 26.55
CA LYS A 300 -18.88 12.81 27.99
C LYS A 300 -19.96 11.77 28.25
N THR A 301 -21.12 11.88 27.59
CA THR A 301 -22.23 10.93 27.73
C THR A 301 -21.85 9.55 27.23
N VAL A 302 -21.34 9.44 25.99
CA VAL A 302 -20.93 8.15 25.39
C VAL A 302 -19.81 7.49 26.18
N ARG A 303 -18.80 8.25 26.61
CA ARG A 303 -17.71 7.72 27.43
C ARG A 303 -18.20 7.18 28.78
N LYS A 304 -19.14 7.88 29.43
CA LYS A 304 -19.78 7.41 30.66
C LYS A 304 -20.56 6.11 30.41
N MET A 305 -21.39 6.08 29.38
CA MET A 305 -22.15 4.86 28.99
C MET A 305 -21.23 3.64 28.84
N ILE A 306 -20.11 3.81 28.11
CA ILE A 306 -19.16 2.73 27.86
C ILE A 306 -18.44 2.35 29.16
N LEU A 307 -17.79 3.31 29.82
CA LEU A 307 -16.85 3.05 30.92
C LEU A 307 -17.54 2.66 32.23
N LYS A 308 -18.69 3.29 32.56
CA LYS A 308 -19.37 3.07 33.83
C LYS A 308 -20.59 2.15 33.70
N ASP A 309 -21.36 2.30 32.64
CA ASP A 309 -22.59 1.55 32.46
C ASP A 309 -22.39 0.28 31.57
N HIS A 310 -21.18 0.06 31.04
CA HIS A 310 -20.80 -1.01 30.10
C HIS A 310 -21.77 -1.13 28.90
N LYS A 311 -22.28 0.00 28.44
CA LYS A 311 -23.30 0.11 27.40
C LYS A 311 -22.72 0.83 26.18
N ARG A 312 -22.62 0.17 25.05
CA ARG A 312 -22.19 0.76 23.78
C ARG A 312 -23.35 1.54 23.15
N PRO A 313 -23.08 2.60 22.36
CA PRO A 313 -24.14 3.40 21.74
C PRO A 313 -25.11 2.63 20.84
N ASP A 314 -24.66 1.55 20.22
CA ASP A 314 -25.46 0.67 19.35
C ASP A 314 -26.03 -0.57 20.07
N GLY A 315 -25.91 -0.64 21.38
CA GLY A 315 -26.45 -1.71 22.20
C GLY A 315 -25.64 -3.00 22.25
N ARG A 316 -24.53 -3.10 21.51
CA ARG A 316 -23.64 -4.29 21.53
C ARG A 316 -22.93 -4.45 22.88
N ALA A 317 -22.57 -5.68 23.20
CA ALA A 317 -21.63 -5.98 24.27
C ALA A 317 -20.21 -5.46 23.94
N ILE A 318 -19.36 -5.27 24.96
CA ILE A 318 -18.01 -4.67 24.80
C ILE A 318 -17.15 -5.44 23.79
N THR A 319 -17.28 -6.74 23.70
CA THR A 319 -16.50 -7.62 22.80
C THR A 319 -17.24 -8.03 21.54
N GLU A 320 -18.48 -7.59 21.40
CA GLU A 320 -19.34 -8.01 20.29
C GLU A 320 -18.96 -7.30 18.98
N ILE A 321 -18.88 -8.09 17.91
CA ILE A 321 -18.61 -7.63 16.55
C ILE A 321 -19.94 -7.28 15.88
N ARG A 322 -19.99 -6.23 15.06
CA ARG A 322 -21.16 -5.89 14.23
C ARG A 322 -21.55 -7.06 13.31
N HIS A 323 -22.77 -7.05 12.81
CA HIS A 323 -23.20 -8.01 11.79
C HIS A 323 -22.25 -7.96 10.58
N LEU A 324 -21.75 -9.11 10.15
CA LEU A 324 -20.79 -9.24 9.05
C LEU A 324 -21.40 -10.03 7.89
N ALA A 325 -21.11 -9.59 6.67
CA ALA A 325 -21.42 -10.32 5.45
C ALA A 325 -20.26 -10.20 4.45
N ALA A 326 -20.08 -11.24 3.63
CA ALA A 326 -19.08 -11.29 2.58
C ALA A 326 -19.71 -11.83 1.29
N GLU A 327 -19.32 -11.29 0.15
CA GLU A 327 -19.81 -11.69 -1.17
C GLU A 327 -18.66 -11.63 -2.19
N VAL A 328 -18.73 -12.46 -3.22
CA VAL A 328 -17.81 -12.45 -4.37
C VAL A 328 -18.59 -12.40 -5.68
N ASP A 329 -17.91 -12.03 -6.78
CA ASP A 329 -18.48 -12.03 -8.14
C ASP A 329 -19.62 -11.06 -8.41
N LEU A 330 -19.68 -9.94 -7.70
CA LEU A 330 -20.70 -8.94 -7.91
C LEU A 330 -20.63 -8.27 -9.30
N LEU A 331 -19.43 -8.18 -9.85
CA LEU A 331 -19.18 -7.50 -11.12
C LEU A 331 -18.79 -8.52 -12.22
N PRO A 332 -19.62 -8.74 -13.25
CA PRO A 332 -19.47 -9.89 -14.15
C PRO A 332 -18.31 -9.79 -15.14
N ARG A 333 -17.75 -8.60 -15.39
CA ARG A 333 -16.71 -8.39 -16.41
C ARG A 333 -15.34 -8.03 -15.87
N VAL A 334 -15.18 -7.93 -14.56
CA VAL A 334 -13.88 -7.69 -13.92
C VAL A 334 -13.11 -9.00 -13.74
N HIS A 335 -11.86 -8.92 -13.32
CA HIS A 335 -11.03 -10.12 -13.12
C HIS A 335 -11.36 -10.82 -11.81
N GLY A 336 -11.73 -10.06 -10.76
CA GLY A 336 -12.28 -10.56 -9.51
C GLY A 336 -12.92 -9.42 -8.74
N SER A 337 -13.97 -9.71 -7.98
CA SER A 337 -14.62 -8.73 -7.09
C SER A 337 -15.03 -9.39 -5.79
N GLY A 338 -14.92 -8.62 -4.70
CA GLY A 338 -15.35 -9.02 -3.37
C GLY A 338 -15.98 -7.85 -2.64
N MET A 339 -17.05 -8.09 -1.91
CA MET A 339 -17.68 -7.12 -1.04
C MET A 339 -17.64 -7.62 0.39
N PHE A 340 -17.31 -6.72 1.31
CA PHE A 340 -17.35 -6.99 2.74
C PHE A 340 -18.18 -5.93 3.44
N THR A 341 -19.17 -6.39 4.20
CA THR A 341 -20.10 -5.55 4.97
C THR A 341 -19.88 -5.77 6.45
N ARG A 342 -19.83 -4.67 7.21
CA ARG A 342 -19.65 -4.64 8.66
C ARG A 342 -20.62 -3.60 9.25
N GLY A 343 -21.82 -4.03 9.67
CA GLY A 343 -22.90 -3.12 10.02
C GLY A 343 -23.13 -2.09 8.91
N GLN A 344 -23.06 -0.82 9.22
CA GLN A 344 -23.16 0.32 8.27
C GLN A 344 -21.80 0.70 7.67
N THR A 345 -20.92 -0.26 7.42
CA THR A 345 -19.69 -0.07 6.66
C THR A 345 -19.63 -1.12 5.56
N GLN A 346 -19.50 -0.69 4.30
CA GLN A 346 -19.50 -1.57 3.14
C GLN A 346 -18.40 -1.19 2.16
N ILE A 347 -17.57 -2.16 1.79
CA ILE A 347 -16.47 -2.01 0.83
C ILE A 347 -16.64 -3.01 -0.31
N LEU A 348 -16.67 -2.49 -1.53
CA LEU A 348 -16.53 -3.25 -2.77
C LEU A 348 -15.08 -3.18 -3.24
N ASN A 349 -14.40 -4.30 -3.33
CA ASN A 349 -13.05 -4.36 -3.89
C ASN A 349 -13.04 -5.06 -5.25
N VAL A 350 -12.24 -4.53 -6.15
CA VAL A 350 -12.08 -5.04 -7.53
C VAL A 350 -10.62 -5.32 -7.80
N CYS A 351 -10.32 -6.56 -8.21
CA CYS A 351 -8.99 -7.00 -8.62
C CYS A 351 -8.84 -6.94 -10.14
N THR A 352 -7.73 -6.38 -10.60
CA THR A 352 -7.31 -6.34 -12.00
C THR A 352 -5.92 -6.96 -12.13
N LEU A 353 -5.76 -7.88 -13.07
CA LEU A 353 -4.51 -8.54 -13.41
C LEU A 353 -3.99 -8.00 -14.74
N ALA A 354 -2.70 -7.79 -14.83
CA ALA A 354 -2.03 -7.28 -16.02
C ALA A 354 -0.62 -7.89 -16.16
N PRO A 355 0.05 -7.80 -17.33
CA PRO A 355 1.46 -8.16 -17.47
C PRO A 355 2.36 -7.37 -16.50
N LEU A 356 3.53 -7.90 -16.17
CA LEU A 356 4.52 -7.26 -15.29
C LEU A 356 4.98 -5.89 -15.78
N SER A 357 4.96 -5.64 -17.09
CA SER A 357 5.26 -4.32 -17.70
C SER A 357 4.29 -3.20 -17.25
N GLU A 358 3.12 -3.55 -16.71
CA GLU A 358 2.14 -2.61 -16.14
C GLU A 358 2.37 -2.34 -14.63
N ALA A 359 3.43 -2.90 -14.03
CA ALA A 359 3.80 -2.58 -12.65
C ALA A 359 4.07 -1.07 -12.50
N GLN A 360 3.68 -0.50 -11.37
CA GLN A 360 3.92 0.91 -11.08
C GLN A 360 5.41 1.18 -11.00
N LYS A 361 5.90 2.13 -11.78
CA LYS A 361 7.29 2.60 -11.67
C LYS A 361 7.41 3.57 -10.50
N LEU A 362 8.44 3.38 -9.70
CA LEU A 362 8.77 4.24 -8.58
C LEU A 362 10.00 5.10 -8.92
N ASP A 363 9.90 6.39 -8.66
CA ASP A 363 10.99 7.37 -8.83
C ASP A 363 11.18 8.08 -7.48
N GLY A 364 11.58 7.29 -6.47
CA GLY A 364 11.77 7.73 -5.10
C GLY A 364 13.24 7.84 -4.68
N LEU A 365 13.44 8.00 -3.36
CA LEU A 365 14.76 8.08 -2.74
C LEU A 365 15.41 6.70 -2.57
N ASP A 366 14.62 5.63 -2.53
CA ASP A 366 15.16 4.26 -2.50
C ASP A 366 15.55 3.82 -3.91
N GLU A 367 16.85 3.49 -4.08
CA GLU A 367 17.40 3.05 -5.35
C GLU A 367 17.13 1.58 -5.64
N ASN A 368 16.81 0.80 -4.61
CA ASN A 368 16.53 -0.63 -4.73
C ASN A 368 15.07 -0.89 -5.10
N GLU A 369 14.16 0.04 -4.79
CA GLU A 369 12.73 -0.10 -5.08
C GLU A 369 12.33 0.75 -6.29
N THR A 370 12.47 0.16 -7.50
CA THR A 370 12.19 0.85 -8.77
C THR A 370 10.80 0.58 -9.33
N SER A 371 10.11 -0.45 -8.82
CA SER A 371 8.76 -0.82 -9.26
C SER A 371 7.95 -1.51 -8.17
N LYS A 372 6.64 -1.32 -8.23
CA LYS A 372 5.67 -1.96 -7.33
C LYS A 372 4.71 -2.81 -8.15
N ARG A 373 4.76 -4.14 -7.96
CA ARG A 373 3.94 -5.13 -8.67
C ARG A 373 2.52 -5.21 -8.13
N TYR A 374 2.34 -5.09 -6.82
CA TYR A 374 1.05 -5.03 -6.17
C TYR A 374 0.70 -3.60 -5.80
N MET A 375 -0.48 -3.17 -6.20
CA MET A 375 -1.01 -1.83 -5.94
C MET A 375 -2.38 -1.97 -5.28
N HIS A 376 -2.57 -1.31 -4.13
CA HIS A 376 -3.87 -1.22 -3.49
C HIS A 376 -4.33 0.23 -3.41
N HIS A 377 -5.36 0.57 -4.15
CA HIS A 377 -5.98 1.89 -4.11
C HIS A 377 -7.27 1.86 -3.30
N TYR A 378 -7.54 2.97 -2.61
CA TYR A 378 -8.69 3.13 -1.75
C TYR A 378 -9.38 4.45 -2.06
N ASN A 379 -10.70 4.40 -2.31
CA ASN A 379 -11.53 5.55 -2.61
C ASN A 379 -12.60 5.73 -1.54
N PHE A 380 -12.79 6.99 -1.11
CA PHE A 380 -13.76 7.37 -0.10
C PHE A 380 -14.67 8.50 -0.62
N PRO A 381 -15.66 8.18 -1.46
CA PRO A 381 -16.57 9.17 -2.00
C PRO A 381 -17.48 9.73 -0.90
N SER A 382 -17.88 10.99 -1.03
CA SER A 382 -18.66 11.70 -0.02
C SER A 382 -20.02 11.07 0.28
N PHE A 383 -20.65 10.43 -0.72
CA PHE A 383 -21.92 9.73 -0.52
C PHE A 383 -21.83 8.59 0.51
N SER A 384 -20.64 8.01 0.72
CA SER A 384 -20.45 6.90 1.67
C SER A 384 -20.72 7.29 3.13
N VAL A 385 -20.69 8.57 3.43
CA VAL A 385 -21.04 9.15 4.74
C VAL A 385 -22.24 10.09 4.68
N GLY A 386 -22.95 10.14 3.54
CA GLY A 386 -24.13 11.00 3.36
C GLY A 386 -23.80 12.48 3.12
N GLU A 387 -22.57 12.81 2.76
CA GLU A 387 -22.12 14.20 2.53
C GLU A 387 -22.09 14.55 1.02
N THR A 388 -22.15 15.85 0.74
CA THR A 388 -21.96 16.39 -0.61
C THR A 388 -20.64 17.14 -0.71
N LYS A 389 -19.68 16.60 -1.48
CA LYS A 389 -18.38 17.24 -1.73
C LYS A 389 -17.95 17.04 -3.19
N PRO A 390 -17.27 18.03 -3.81
CA PRO A 390 -16.66 17.82 -5.12
C PRO A 390 -15.59 16.73 -5.06
N SER A 391 -15.51 15.87 -6.08
CA SER A 391 -14.43 14.90 -6.22
C SER A 391 -13.12 15.62 -6.59
N ARG A 392 -12.08 15.48 -5.75
CA ARG A 392 -10.76 16.10 -5.94
C ARG A 392 -9.61 15.09 -6.02
N GLY A 393 -9.94 13.81 -6.20
CA GLY A 393 -8.96 12.71 -6.09
C GLY A 393 -8.65 12.32 -4.63
N PRO A 394 -7.78 11.31 -4.41
CA PRO A 394 -7.49 10.78 -3.09
C PRO A 394 -6.72 11.78 -2.23
N GLY A 395 -7.19 11.99 -1.00
CA GLY A 395 -6.49 12.76 0.02
C GLY A 395 -5.50 11.90 0.81
N ARG A 396 -4.78 12.55 1.76
CA ARG A 396 -3.79 11.85 2.61
C ARG A 396 -4.39 10.69 3.42
N ARG A 397 -5.68 10.76 3.79
CA ARG A 397 -6.38 9.69 4.53
C ARG A 397 -6.60 8.48 3.65
N GLU A 398 -7.09 8.67 2.43
CA GLU A 398 -7.31 7.59 1.46
C GLU A 398 -6.00 6.87 1.10
N ILE A 399 -4.93 7.62 0.87
CA ILE A 399 -3.59 7.06 0.63
C ILE A 399 -3.15 6.18 1.82
N GLY A 400 -3.31 6.68 3.05
CA GLY A 400 -2.96 5.92 4.26
C GLY A 400 -3.80 4.66 4.47
N HIS A 401 -5.10 4.68 4.16
CA HIS A 401 -5.96 3.50 4.23
C HIS A 401 -5.61 2.47 3.17
N GLY A 402 -5.31 2.91 1.94
CA GLY A 402 -4.84 2.04 0.86
C GLY A 402 -3.53 1.34 1.22
N ALA A 403 -2.55 2.09 1.71
CA ALA A 403 -1.24 1.57 2.10
C ALA A 403 -1.31 0.57 3.27
N LEU A 404 -2.23 0.76 4.23
CA LEU A 404 -2.44 -0.21 5.31
C LEU A 404 -2.95 -1.54 4.76
N ALA A 405 -3.94 -1.52 3.86
CA ALA A 405 -4.48 -2.73 3.26
C ALA A 405 -3.45 -3.39 2.31
N GLU A 406 -2.69 -2.61 1.56
CA GLU A 406 -1.59 -3.11 0.72
C GLU A 406 -0.56 -3.86 1.57
N ARG A 407 -0.07 -3.25 2.64
CA ARG A 407 0.90 -3.82 3.57
C ARG A 407 0.39 -5.11 4.22
N ALA A 408 -0.90 -5.17 4.55
CA ALA A 408 -1.51 -6.35 5.16
C ALA A 408 -1.54 -7.55 4.21
N LEU A 409 -1.59 -7.33 2.89
CA LEU A 409 -1.77 -8.38 1.88
C LEU A 409 -0.46 -8.82 1.22
N ILE A 410 0.56 -7.95 1.15
CA ILE A 410 1.87 -8.27 0.54
C ILE A 410 2.44 -9.62 1.02
N PRO A 411 2.44 -9.97 2.32
CA PRO A 411 3.06 -11.19 2.80
C PRO A 411 2.42 -12.50 2.29
N VAL A 412 1.18 -12.43 1.83
CA VAL A 412 0.44 -13.61 1.36
C VAL A 412 0.38 -13.72 -0.16
N LEU A 413 0.87 -12.73 -0.89
CA LEU A 413 0.89 -12.76 -2.34
C LEU A 413 1.92 -13.76 -2.87
N PRO A 414 1.64 -14.43 -4.02
CA PRO A 414 2.61 -15.29 -4.68
C PRO A 414 3.79 -14.48 -5.21
N SER A 415 4.94 -15.11 -5.40
CA SER A 415 6.09 -14.49 -6.06
C SER A 415 5.82 -14.18 -7.54
N ALA A 416 6.69 -13.40 -8.18
CA ALA A 416 6.56 -13.09 -9.61
C ALA A 416 6.82 -14.32 -10.50
N GLU A 417 7.62 -15.26 -10.02
CA GLU A 417 7.90 -16.53 -10.68
C GLU A 417 6.69 -17.47 -10.65
N GLU A 418 5.97 -17.51 -9.51
CA GLU A 418 4.77 -18.34 -9.34
C GLU A 418 3.55 -17.76 -10.06
N PHE A 419 3.43 -16.43 -10.08
CA PHE A 419 2.28 -15.72 -10.65
C PHE A 419 2.74 -14.42 -11.32
N PRO A 420 3.13 -14.45 -12.61
CA PRO A 420 3.81 -13.36 -13.31
C PRO A 420 2.88 -12.23 -13.74
N TYR A 421 2.07 -11.71 -12.82
CA TYR A 421 1.15 -10.60 -13.04
C TYR A 421 1.49 -9.39 -12.17
N ALA A 422 1.33 -8.22 -12.72
CA ALA A 422 1.05 -7.03 -11.94
C ALA A 422 -0.41 -7.10 -11.45
N ILE A 423 -0.62 -6.83 -10.16
CA ILE A 423 -1.91 -6.98 -9.49
C ILE A 423 -2.33 -5.61 -8.97
N ARG A 424 -3.52 -5.15 -9.37
CA ARG A 424 -4.11 -3.93 -8.83
C ARG A 424 -5.44 -4.24 -8.19
N THR A 425 -5.59 -3.90 -6.90
CA THR A 425 -6.88 -3.92 -6.19
C THR A 425 -7.34 -2.50 -5.93
N VAL A 426 -8.64 -2.27 -6.04
CA VAL A 426 -9.27 -0.98 -5.76
C VAL A 426 -10.43 -1.20 -4.81
N SER A 427 -10.36 -0.59 -3.64
CA SER A 427 -11.43 -0.57 -2.65
C SER A 427 -12.29 0.68 -2.82
N GLU A 428 -13.56 0.48 -3.17
CA GLU A 428 -14.58 1.52 -3.24
C GLU A 428 -15.41 1.49 -1.96
N THR A 429 -15.43 2.60 -1.21
CA THR A 429 -16.25 2.70 0.00
C THR A 429 -17.69 3.01 -0.39
N MET A 430 -18.59 2.03 -0.22
CA MET A 430 -20.00 2.17 -0.52
C MET A 430 -20.76 2.83 0.64
N GLU A 431 -20.40 2.47 1.87
CA GLU A 431 -20.95 3.03 3.09
C GLU A 431 -19.88 3.02 4.19
N SER A 432 -19.90 4.00 5.11
CA SER A 432 -18.91 4.11 6.19
C SER A 432 -19.50 4.57 7.51
N ASN A 433 -19.32 3.73 8.52
CA ASN A 433 -19.53 4.03 9.94
C ASN A 433 -18.41 3.41 10.81
N GLY A 434 -17.15 3.74 10.49
CA GLY A 434 -15.96 3.27 11.20
C GLY A 434 -15.37 1.95 10.70
N SER A 435 -14.07 1.75 10.90
CA SER A 435 -13.28 0.56 10.52
C SER A 435 -13.28 0.22 9.03
N THR A 436 -13.39 1.22 8.15
CA THR A 436 -13.46 1.04 6.69
C THR A 436 -12.17 0.44 6.09
N SER A 437 -11.00 0.84 6.56
CA SER A 437 -9.73 0.27 6.10
C SER A 437 -9.60 -1.22 6.41
N GLN A 438 -10.17 -1.66 7.54
CA GLN A 438 -10.17 -3.07 7.93
C GLN A 438 -11.15 -3.90 7.09
N ALA A 439 -12.31 -3.35 6.75
CA ALA A 439 -13.22 -3.96 5.78
C ALA A 439 -12.58 -4.05 4.38
N SER A 440 -11.74 -3.08 4.02
CA SER A 440 -10.95 -3.06 2.77
C SER A 440 -9.98 -4.24 2.68
N ILE A 441 -9.30 -4.60 3.77
CA ILE A 441 -8.43 -5.79 3.82
C ILE A 441 -9.24 -7.07 3.53
N CYS A 442 -10.39 -7.24 4.19
CA CYS A 442 -11.26 -8.40 3.99
C CYS A 442 -11.79 -8.47 2.55
N ALA A 443 -12.32 -7.37 2.02
CA ALA A 443 -12.85 -7.29 0.65
C ALA A 443 -11.76 -7.57 -0.41
N SER A 444 -10.52 -7.10 -0.17
CA SER A 444 -9.38 -7.34 -1.07
C SER A 444 -8.94 -8.79 -1.06
N THR A 445 -8.90 -9.44 0.10
CA THR A 445 -8.67 -10.89 0.19
C THR A 445 -9.68 -11.66 -0.67
N LEU A 446 -10.97 -11.34 -0.53
CA LEU A 446 -12.04 -11.97 -1.31
C LEU A 446 -11.88 -11.74 -2.82
N SER A 447 -11.57 -10.50 -3.24
CA SER A 447 -11.42 -10.18 -4.66
C SER A 447 -10.17 -10.82 -5.28
N LEU A 448 -9.06 -10.92 -4.55
CA LEU A 448 -7.85 -11.63 -4.98
C LEU A 448 -8.12 -13.13 -5.18
N MET A 449 -8.78 -13.76 -4.24
CA MET A 449 -9.17 -15.18 -4.32
C MET A 449 -10.15 -15.42 -5.46
N ALA A 450 -11.14 -14.55 -5.64
CA ALA A 450 -12.11 -14.61 -6.74
C ALA A 450 -11.44 -14.39 -8.11
N ALA A 451 -10.37 -13.60 -8.18
CA ALA A 451 -9.56 -13.40 -9.38
C ALA A 451 -8.67 -14.61 -9.72
N GLY A 452 -8.52 -15.57 -8.80
CA GLY A 452 -7.62 -16.71 -8.97
C GLY A 452 -6.16 -16.41 -8.63
N VAL A 453 -5.88 -15.34 -7.88
CA VAL A 453 -4.53 -15.08 -7.34
C VAL A 453 -4.26 -16.10 -6.24
N PRO A 454 -3.21 -16.94 -6.36
CA PRO A 454 -2.92 -18.01 -5.40
C PRO A 454 -2.25 -17.46 -4.14
N ILE A 455 -3.01 -16.68 -3.35
CA ILE A 455 -2.53 -16.19 -2.05
C ILE A 455 -2.27 -17.35 -1.10
N LYS A 456 -1.25 -17.25 -0.24
CA LYS A 456 -0.84 -18.31 0.70
C LYS A 456 -1.89 -18.58 1.78
N GLU A 457 -2.50 -17.52 2.29
CA GLU A 457 -3.52 -17.55 3.33
C GLU A 457 -4.47 -16.37 3.18
N MET A 458 -5.68 -16.50 3.74
CA MET A 458 -6.63 -15.40 3.86
C MET A 458 -6.15 -14.38 4.90
N VAL A 459 -6.36 -13.11 4.63
CA VAL A 459 -6.09 -12.02 5.56
C VAL A 459 -7.41 -11.36 5.95
N ALA A 460 -7.63 -11.18 7.24
CA ALA A 460 -8.73 -10.37 7.74
C ALA A 460 -8.23 -9.18 8.55
N GLY A 461 -8.97 -8.09 8.50
CA GLY A 461 -8.71 -6.87 9.23
C GLY A 461 -9.79 -6.59 10.28
N ILE A 462 -9.39 -6.08 11.44
CA ILE A 462 -10.27 -5.67 12.54
C ILE A 462 -9.66 -4.50 13.29
N SER A 463 -10.49 -3.69 13.95
CA SER A 463 -10.03 -2.65 14.87
C SER A 463 -10.58 -2.87 16.27
N CYS A 464 -9.79 -2.39 17.25
CA CYS A 464 -10.20 -2.21 18.62
C CYS A 464 -10.13 -0.74 19.01
N GLY A 465 -11.05 -0.29 19.85
CA GLY A 465 -11.02 1.03 20.46
C GLY A 465 -10.69 0.96 21.94
N LEU A 466 -10.50 2.12 22.52
CA LEU A 466 -10.21 2.29 23.94
C LEU A 466 -11.01 3.45 24.49
N VAL A 467 -11.56 3.29 25.66
CA VAL A 467 -12.08 4.38 26.50
C VAL A 467 -11.38 4.28 27.84
N THR A 468 -10.69 5.37 28.25
CA THR A 468 -9.99 5.46 29.52
C THR A 468 -10.77 6.33 30.51
N GLY A 469 -10.61 6.06 31.81
CA GLY A 469 -11.08 6.93 32.89
C GLY A 469 -9.98 7.82 33.43
N ASP A 470 -10.03 8.05 34.77
CA ASP A 470 -9.14 8.96 35.44
C ASP A 470 -7.75 8.37 35.75
N THR A 471 -7.61 7.06 35.72
CA THR A 471 -6.36 6.33 36.00
C THR A 471 -6.02 5.39 34.89
N ASP A 472 -4.75 4.94 34.81
CA ASP A 472 -4.29 4.00 33.80
C ASP A 472 -4.94 2.60 33.90
N ASP A 473 -5.50 2.25 35.06
CA ASP A 473 -6.20 0.98 35.30
C ASP A 473 -7.72 1.08 35.05
N ASP A 474 -8.28 2.29 34.89
CA ASP A 474 -9.70 2.52 34.58
C ASP A 474 -9.87 2.64 33.06
N TYR A 475 -9.99 1.53 32.37
CA TYR A 475 -10.14 1.50 30.92
C TYR A 475 -10.99 0.33 30.43
N LEU A 476 -11.52 0.46 29.21
CA LEU A 476 -12.16 -0.63 28.47
C LEU A 476 -11.67 -0.67 27.03
N VAL A 477 -11.29 -1.86 26.58
CA VAL A 477 -10.99 -2.16 25.18
C VAL A 477 -12.24 -2.64 24.46
N LEU A 478 -12.64 -1.97 23.38
CA LEU A 478 -13.83 -2.25 22.59
C LEU A 478 -13.44 -3.02 21.32
N THR A 479 -14.04 -4.17 21.07
CA THR A 479 -13.85 -4.88 19.81
C THR A 479 -14.75 -4.30 18.72
N ASP A 480 -14.23 -4.10 17.52
CA ASP A 480 -14.95 -3.61 16.33
C ASP A 480 -15.68 -2.27 16.56
N ILE A 481 -14.92 -1.21 16.63
CA ILE A 481 -15.46 0.13 16.84
C ILE A 481 -16.22 0.68 15.65
N GLN A 482 -17.34 1.36 15.92
CA GLN A 482 -18.06 2.20 14.99
C GLN A 482 -17.56 3.65 15.01
N GLY A 483 -18.04 4.48 14.06
CA GLY A 483 -17.58 5.86 13.91
C GLY A 483 -17.67 6.70 15.17
N LEU A 484 -18.77 6.60 15.94
CA LEU A 484 -18.94 7.38 17.18
C LEU A 484 -17.93 6.97 18.26
N GLU A 485 -17.61 5.68 18.35
CA GLU A 485 -16.62 5.15 19.29
C GLU A 485 -15.19 5.50 18.86
N ASP A 486 -14.91 5.59 17.55
CA ASP A 486 -13.67 6.16 17.05
C ASP A 486 -13.57 7.65 17.40
N PHE A 487 -14.61 8.46 17.17
CA PHE A 487 -14.57 9.91 17.46
C PHE A 487 -14.39 10.22 18.95
N PHE A 488 -15.09 9.52 19.83
CA PHE A 488 -15.13 9.82 21.27
C PHE A 488 -14.18 8.97 22.10
N GLY A 489 -13.67 7.89 21.55
CA GLY A 489 -12.67 7.04 22.18
C GLY A 489 -11.26 7.65 22.16
N ASP A 490 -10.32 6.92 22.72
CA ASP A 490 -8.94 7.32 22.94
C ASP A 490 -7.96 6.62 22.00
N MET A 491 -8.37 5.52 21.35
CA MET A 491 -7.54 4.70 20.47
C MET A 491 -8.37 4.09 19.34
N ASP A 492 -7.77 4.01 18.17
CA ASP A 492 -8.16 3.16 17.04
C ASP A 492 -6.97 2.26 16.71
N PHE A 493 -7.03 0.99 17.18
CA PHE A 493 -5.99 0.00 17.05
C PHE A 493 -6.37 -1.01 15.97
N LYS A 494 -5.71 -0.93 14.82
CA LYS A 494 -6.00 -1.71 13.62
C LYS A 494 -5.01 -2.83 13.44
N VAL A 495 -5.51 -4.05 13.23
CA VAL A 495 -4.68 -5.24 12.97
C VAL A 495 -5.21 -5.97 11.74
N GLY A 496 -4.32 -6.22 10.80
CA GLY A 496 -4.50 -7.19 9.71
C GLY A 496 -3.66 -8.43 9.96
N GLY A 497 -4.16 -9.60 9.56
CA GLY A 497 -3.39 -10.83 9.70
C GLY A 497 -4.12 -12.07 9.19
N THR A 498 -3.37 -13.15 9.12
CA THR A 498 -3.83 -14.49 8.79
C THR A 498 -4.19 -15.28 10.06
N LYS A 499 -4.48 -16.54 9.91
CA LYS A 499 -4.62 -17.46 11.07
C LYS A 499 -3.27 -17.68 11.79
N ASN A 500 -2.14 -17.50 11.12
CA ASN A 500 -0.80 -17.81 11.62
C ASN A 500 -0.18 -16.63 12.39
N GLY A 501 -0.48 -15.38 12.02
CA GLY A 501 0.10 -14.22 12.65
C GLY A 501 -0.35 -12.89 12.03
N ILE A 502 0.27 -11.83 12.51
CA ILE A 502 0.01 -10.44 12.13
C ILE A 502 0.74 -10.11 10.83
N THR A 503 0.04 -9.44 9.91
CA THR A 503 0.65 -8.90 8.67
C THR A 503 0.72 -7.38 8.66
N ALA A 504 -0.15 -6.69 9.40
CA ALA A 504 -0.07 -5.23 9.55
C ALA A 504 -0.67 -4.75 10.87
N ILE A 505 -0.08 -3.70 11.43
CA ILE A 505 -0.64 -2.93 12.54
C ILE A 505 -0.60 -1.44 12.19
N GLN A 506 -1.65 -0.73 12.59
CA GLN A 506 -1.66 0.73 12.66
C GLN A 506 -2.42 1.16 13.91
N MET A 507 -1.80 2.01 14.73
CA MET A 507 -2.40 2.56 15.94
C MET A 507 -2.48 4.08 15.84
N ASP A 508 -3.68 4.61 16.02
CA ASP A 508 -3.97 6.03 16.17
C ASP A 508 -4.52 6.27 17.59
N ILE A 509 -4.01 7.27 18.31
CA ILE A 509 -4.45 7.59 19.68
C ILE A 509 -4.72 9.08 19.86
N LYS A 510 -5.52 9.41 20.89
CA LYS A 510 -5.90 10.77 21.25
C LYS A 510 -5.50 11.14 22.69
N ILE A 511 -4.69 10.29 23.31
CA ILE A 511 -4.13 10.43 24.67
C ILE A 511 -2.60 10.33 24.61
N HIS A 512 -1.94 10.53 25.74
CA HIS A 512 -0.47 10.64 25.83
C HIS A 512 0.25 9.28 25.82
N GLY A 513 -0.40 8.21 25.36
CA GLY A 513 0.20 6.90 25.17
C GLY A 513 -0.56 5.76 25.86
N LEU A 514 -0.16 4.55 25.53
CA LEU A 514 -0.73 3.30 26.02
C LEU A 514 0.26 2.55 26.89
N THR A 515 -0.29 1.89 27.92
CA THR A 515 0.46 0.97 28.79
C THR A 515 0.55 -0.42 28.13
N ARG A 516 1.46 -1.26 28.65
CA ARG A 516 1.64 -2.64 28.17
C ARG A 516 0.35 -3.47 28.26
N PRO A 517 -0.40 -3.50 29.38
CA PRO A 517 -1.64 -4.25 29.47
C PRO A 517 -2.68 -3.88 28.40
N ILE A 518 -2.82 -2.59 28.09
CA ILE A 518 -3.77 -2.13 27.06
C ILE A 518 -3.38 -2.67 25.68
N ILE A 519 -2.08 -2.62 25.32
CA ILE A 519 -1.58 -3.12 24.02
C ILE A 519 -1.76 -4.64 23.95
N GLU A 520 -1.43 -5.38 25.01
CA GLU A 520 -1.60 -6.83 25.07
C GLU A 520 -3.09 -7.24 24.91
N GLU A 521 -4.00 -6.54 25.61
CA GLU A 521 -5.43 -6.80 25.49
C GLU A 521 -5.95 -6.45 24.07
N ALA A 522 -5.54 -5.33 23.50
CA ALA A 522 -5.95 -4.94 22.13
C ALA A 522 -5.50 -5.97 21.10
N ILE A 523 -4.26 -6.47 21.18
CA ILE A 523 -3.75 -7.51 20.30
C ILE A 523 -4.50 -8.83 20.49
N ALA A 524 -4.79 -9.23 21.73
CA ALA A 524 -5.57 -10.44 22.01
C ALA A 524 -7.00 -10.34 21.45
N ARG A 525 -7.71 -9.22 21.69
CA ARG A 525 -9.06 -8.95 21.16
C ARG A 525 -9.10 -8.98 19.63
N THR A 526 -8.13 -8.34 19.00
CA THR A 526 -8.04 -8.33 17.53
C THR A 526 -7.76 -9.72 16.97
N ARG A 527 -6.97 -10.56 17.67
CA ARG A 527 -6.74 -11.95 17.27
C ARG A 527 -8.03 -12.78 17.31
N GLU A 528 -8.78 -12.73 18.41
CA GLU A 528 -10.07 -13.44 18.54
C GLU A 528 -11.04 -13.05 17.43
N ALA A 529 -11.23 -11.75 17.22
CA ALA A 529 -12.11 -11.21 16.19
C ALA A 529 -11.66 -11.58 14.78
N ARG A 530 -10.36 -11.52 14.49
CA ARG A 530 -9.77 -11.91 13.20
C ARG A 530 -10.04 -13.37 12.88
N MET A 531 -9.84 -14.26 13.84
CA MET A 531 -10.13 -15.69 13.67
C MET A 531 -11.61 -15.93 13.37
N TYR A 532 -12.51 -15.24 14.10
CA TYR A 532 -13.95 -15.32 13.84
C TYR A 532 -14.30 -14.89 12.40
N ILE A 533 -13.75 -13.77 11.91
CA ILE A 533 -13.99 -13.25 10.57
C ILE A 533 -13.51 -14.25 9.52
N LEU A 534 -12.30 -14.77 9.66
CA LEU A 534 -11.72 -15.74 8.74
C LEU A 534 -12.58 -17.00 8.62
N ASP A 535 -12.93 -17.61 9.76
CA ASP A 535 -13.56 -18.92 9.78
C ASP A 535 -15.07 -18.89 9.55
N ASN A 536 -15.76 -17.86 10.06
CA ASN A 536 -17.22 -17.83 10.05
C ASN A 536 -17.84 -16.91 8.99
N VAL A 537 -17.05 -15.99 8.42
CA VAL A 537 -17.57 -15.00 7.46
C VAL A 537 -16.95 -15.18 6.07
N MET A 538 -15.61 -15.19 5.97
CA MET A 538 -14.93 -15.20 4.68
C MET A 538 -14.81 -16.61 4.08
N ARG A 539 -14.35 -17.59 4.87
CA ARG A 539 -14.15 -18.98 4.41
C ARG A 539 -15.41 -19.66 3.89
N PRO A 540 -16.62 -19.47 4.46
CA PRO A 540 -17.85 -20.01 3.89
C PRO A 540 -18.19 -19.47 2.50
N VAL A 541 -17.74 -18.27 2.13
CA VAL A 541 -18.01 -17.63 0.83
C VAL A 541 -17.01 -18.10 -0.22
N ILE A 542 -15.73 -18.13 0.12
CA ILE A 542 -14.66 -18.65 -0.75
C ILE A 542 -13.54 -19.23 0.13
N SER A 543 -13.37 -20.55 0.08
CA SER A 543 -12.42 -21.27 0.95
C SER A 543 -10.99 -21.33 0.38
N GLU A 544 -10.86 -21.29 -0.95
CA GLU A 544 -9.59 -21.37 -1.69
C GLU A 544 -9.63 -20.42 -2.89
N PRO A 545 -8.46 -19.91 -3.34
CA PRO A 545 -8.37 -19.15 -4.58
C PRO A 545 -8.93 -19.96 -5.76
N ARG A 546 -9.59 -19.30 -6.69
CA ARG A 546 -10.12 -19.96 -7.89
C ARG A 546 -8.98 -20.53 -8.73
N LYS A 547 -9.21 -21.72 -9.27
CA LYS A 547 -8.23 -22.43 -10.12
C LYS A 547 -8.09 -21.80 -11.52
N HIS A 548 -9.12 -21.10 -11.96
CA HIS A 548 -9.17 -20.48 -13.29
C HIS A 548 -9.39 -18.99 -13.17
N LEU A 549 -8.63 -18.24 -13.96
CA LEU A 549 -8.82 -16.79 -14.08
C LEU A 549 -10.16 -16.48 -14.77
N SER A 550 -10.67 -15.27 -14.52
CA SER A 550 -11.81 -14.72 -15.27
C SER A 550 -11.56 -14.85 -16.80
N PRO A 551 -12.61 -15.13 -17.61
CA PRO A 551 -12.45 -15.12 -19.07
C PRO A 551 -12.00 -13.75 -19.61
N TYR A 552 -12.19 -12.68 -18.86
CA TYR A 552 -11.74 -11.33 -19.21
C TYR A 552 -10.33 -11.00 -18.73
N ALA A 553 -9.78 -11.81 -17.82
CA ALA A 553 -8.41 -11.64 -17.37
C ALA A 553 -7.41 -12.08 -18.44
N PRO A 554 -6.31 -11.35 -18.64
CA PRO A 554 -5.26 -11.77 -19.55
C PRO A 554 -4.62 -13.07 -19.03
N LYS A 555 -4.40 -14.02 -19.95
CA LYS A 555 -3.66 -15.26 -19.68
C LYS A 555 -2.21 -15.05 -20.07
N ILE A 556 -1.28 -15.61 -19.29
CA ILE A 556 0.15 -15.54 -19.55
C ILE A 556 0.67 -16.96 -19.75
N LYS A 557 1.39 -17.18 -20.85
CA LYS A 557 2.22 -18.36 -21.06
C LYS A 557 3.68 -17.94 -21.10
N GLN A 558 4.50 -18.64 -20.32
CA GLN A 558 5.94 -18.40 -20.25
C GLN A 558 6.68 -19.44 -21.06
N ILE A 559 7.66 -19.00 -21.83
CA ILE A 559 8.67 -19.85 -22.47
C ILE A 559 10.05 -19.31 -22.14
N THR A 560 11.06 -20.17 -22.23
CA THR A 560 12.46 -19.76 -22.07
C THR A 560 13.18 -19.90 -23.40
N ILE A 561 13.93 -18.87 -23.79
CA ILE A 561 14.77 -18.85 -24.99
C ILE A 561 16.22 -18.64 -24.60
N ASP A 562 17.14 -18.96 -25.49
CA ASP A 562 18.55 -18.63 -25.30
C ASP A 562 18.72 -17.10 -25.21
N PRO A 563 19.34 -16.54 -24.14
CA PRO A 563 19.58 -15.11 -24.00
C PRO A 563 20.28 -14.48 -25.22
N GLN A 564 21.15 -15.25 -25.93
CA GLN A 564 21.82 -14.76 -27.13
C GLN A 564 20.85 -14.55 -28.31
N LYS A 565 19.66 -15.19 -28.28
CA LYS A 565 18.62 -15.08 -29.32
C LYS A 565 17.59 -13.97 -29.05
N ILE A 566 17.65 -13.29 -27.89
CA ILE A 566 16.74 -12.19 -27.56
C ILE A 566 16.77 -11.12 -28.66
N GLY A 567 17.98 -10.78 -29.15
CA GLY A 567 18.14 -9.83 -30.23
C GLY A 567 17.42 -10.19 -31.52
N ASP A 568 17.31 -11.49 -31.85
CA ASP A 568 16.59 -12.00 -33.04
C ASP A 568 15.07 -11.84 -32.88
N VAL A 569 14.54 -12.08 -31.67
CA VAL A 569 13.11 -11.94 -31.34
C VAL A 569 12.70 -10.45 -31.29
N VAL A 570 13.51 -9.61 -30.72
CA VAL A 570 13.26 -8.16 -30.64
C VAL A 570 13.42 -7.52 -32.03
N GLY A 571 14.47 -7.90 -32.74
CA GLY A 571 14.82 -7.35 -34.06
C GLY A 571 15.32 -5.90 -33.97
N LYS A 572 15.85 -5.39 -35.11
CA LYS A 572 16.38 -4.01 -35.16
C LYS A 572 15.32 -3.00 -34.84
N GLN A 573 15.53 -2.21 -33.76
CA GLN A 573 14.58 -1.20 -33.25
C GLN A 573 13.19 -1.79 -32.91
N GLY A 574 13.11 -3.05 -32.44
CA GLY A 574 11.86 -3.69 -32.05
C GLY A 574 10.96 -4.13 -33.21
N LYS A 575 11.43 -4.12 -34.48
CA LYS A 575 10.58 -4.38 -35.65
C LYS A 575 9.96 -5.78 -35.65
N VAL A 576 10.70 -6.80 -35.18
CA VAL A 576 10.21 -8.19 -35.21
C VAL A 576 9.16 -8.39 -34.13
N ILE A 577 9.45 -8.01 -32.89
CA ILE A 577 8.52 -8.16 -31.78
C ILE A 577 7.23 -7.34 -32.01
N ASN A 578 7.34 -6.10 -32.52
CA ASN A 578 6.16 -5.28 -32.82
C ASN A 578 5.28 -5.92 -33.89
N LYS A 579 5.87 -6.55 -34.92
CA LYS A 579 5.10 -7.28 -35.94
C LYS A 579 4.35 -8.46 -35.32
N ILE A 580 4.96 -9.22 -34.42
CA ILE A 580 4.29 -10.32 -33.71
C ILE A 580 3.11 -9.78 -32.89
N ILE A 581 3.31 -8.69 -32.17
CA ILE A 581 2.28 -8.02 -31.36
C ILE A 581 1.11 -7.54 -32.25
N GLU A 582 1.41 -6.90 -33.38
CA GLU A 582 0.40 -6.43 -34.34
C GLU A 582 -0.42 -7.57 -34.95
N GLU A 583 0.23 -8.70 -35.30
CA GLU A 583 -0.44 -9.85 -35.92
C GLU A 583 -1.30 -10.64 -34.94
N THR A 584 -0.92 -10.71 -33.67
CA THR A 584 -1.57 -11.58 -32.68
C THR A 584 -2.38 -10.82 -31.63
N GLY A 585 -2.15 -9.51 -31.48
CA GLY A 585 -2.81 -8.69 -30.45
C GLY A 585 -2.36 -9.00 -29.02
N VAL A 586 -1.29 -9.78 -28.81
CA VAL A 586 -0.74 -10.12 -27.50
C VAL A 586 0.26 -9.05 -27.03
N LYS A 587 0.57 -9.04 -25.73
CA LYS A 587 1.73 -8.34 -25.16
C LYS A 587 2.85 -9.35 -24.92
N ILE A 588 4.10 -8.95 -25.14
CA ILE A 588 5.27 -9.81 -25.00
C ILE A 588 6.29 -9.07 -24.13
N ASP A 589 6.64 -9.65 -22.99
CA ASP A 589 7.69 -9.18 -22.10
C ASP A 589 8.86 -10.17 -22.13
N ILE A 590 10.07 -9.69 -22.34
CA ILE A 590 11.30 -10.49 -22.40
C ILE A 590 12.27 -9.96 -21.35
N THR A 591 12.80 -10.85 -20.51
CA THR A 591 13.83 -10.54 -19.52
C THR A 591 15.21 -10.97 -19.99
N ASP A 592 16.27 -10.39 -19.44
CA ASP A 592 17.66 -10.60 -19.88
C ASP A 592 18.14 -12.05 -19.69
N ASP A 593 17.48 -12.83 -18.83
CA ASP A 593 17.73 -14.27 -18.62
C ASP A 593 17.13 -15.18 -19.70
N GLY A 594 16.38 -14.62 -20.66
CA GLY A 594 15.72 -15.35 -21.73
C GLY A 594 14.31 -15.81 -21.42
N SER A 595 13.71 -15.41 -20.28
CA SER A 595 12.31 -15.66 -20.00
C SER A 595 11.41 -14.77 -20.85
N VAL A 596 10.45 -15.36 -21.56
CA VAL A 596 9.50 -14.67 -22.45
C VAL A 596 8.09 -14.93 -21.94
N ASN A 597 7.41 -13.88 -21.49
CA ASN A 597 6.01 -13.92 -21.07
C ASN A 597 5.12 -13.39 -22.20
N VAL A 598 4.27 -14.25 -22.73
CA VAL A 598 3.29 -13.90 -23.78
C VAL A 598 1.91 -13.80 -23.14
N CYS A 599 1.32 -12.60 -23.18
CA CYS A 599 0.12 -12.24 -22.47
C CYS A 599 -1.01 -11.80 -23.40
N GLY A 600 -2.21 -12.36 -23.24
CA GLY A 600 -3.39 -12.02 -24.03
C GLY A 600 -4.67 -12.62 -23.46
N THR A 601 -5.82 -12.19 -23.99
CA THR A 601 -7.12 -12.77 -23.63
C THR A 601 -7.49 -13.98 -24.47
N ASP A 602 -6.96 -14.05 -25.70
CA ASP A 602 -7.18 -15.17 -26.64
C ASP A 602 -6.00 -16.15 -26.61
N GLU A 603 -6.27 -17.35 -26.12
CA GLU A 603 -5.27 -18.40 -25.95
C GLU A 603 -4.67 -18.90 -27.29
N ALA A 604 -5.47 -18.91 -28.36
CA ALA A 604 -5.01 -19.29 -29.67
C ALA A 604 -4.01 -18.27 -30.25
N MET A 605 -4.20 -16.98 -29.95
CA MET A 605 -3.26 -15.93 -30.34
C MET A 605 -1.97 -15.95 -29.52
N ILE A 606 -2.05 -16.31 -28.24
CA ILE A 606 -0.86 -16.54 -27.40
C ILE A 606 -0.04 -17.70 -27.98
N ASP A 607 -0.68 -18.84 -28.29
CA ASP A 607 -0.01 -19.99 -28.86
C ASP A 607 0.60 -19.69 -30.26
N ARG A 608 -0.09 -18.87 -31.04
CA ARG A 608 0.44 -18.38 -32.33
C ARG A 608 1.69 -17.53 -32.14
N ALA A 609 1.70 -16.60 -31.19
CA ALA A 609 2.87 -15.78 -30.88
C ALA A 609 4.06 -16.65 -30.42
N ILE A 610 3.79 -17.61 -29.52
CA ILE A 610 4.82 -18.58 -29.07
C ILE A 610 5.39 -19.39 -30.21
N GLN A 611 4.54 -19.87 -31.14
CA GLN A 611 5.00 -20.57 -32.31
C GLN A 611 5.93 -19.72 -33.18
N ILE A 612 5.60 -18.45 -33.39
CA ILE A 612 6.43 -17.52 -34.15
C ILE A 612 7.78 -17.31 -33.47
N ILE A 613 7.76 -17.02 -32.14
CA ILE A 613 8.97 -16.79 -31.34
C ILE A 613 9.86 -18.04 -31.38
N THR A 614 9.29 -19.23 -31.13
CA THR A 614 10.00 -20.50 -31.17
C THR A 614 10.62 -20.76 -32.56
N GLY A 615 9.89 -20.43 -33.64
CA GLY A 615 10.41 -20.52 -35.01
C GLY A 615 11.60 -19.60 -35.27
N ILE A 616 11.65 -18.43 -34.65
CA ILE A 616 12.77 -17.46 -34.77
C ILE A 616 14.02 -17.99 -34.06
N VAL A 617 13.87 -18.54 -32.85
CA VAL A 617 15.00 -18.92 -31.98
C VAL A 617 15.52 -20.32 -32.26
N THR A 618 14.73 -21.17 -32.95
CA THR A 618 15.14 -22.53 -33.31
C THR A 618 16.22 -22.48 -34.39
N ASP A 619 17.35 -23.12 -34.14
CA ASP A 619 18.38 -23.28 -35.16
C ASP A 619 17.89 -24.25 -36.24
N ILE A 620 18.00 -23.82 -37.49
CA ILE A 620 17.57 -24.61 -38.65
C ILE A 620 18.70 -25.54 -39.02
N GLU A 621 18.43 -26.84 -38.87
CA GLU A 621 19.41 -27.91 -39.18
C GLU A 621 18.96 -28.77 -40.33
N ALA A 622 19.94 -29.42 -40.98
CA ALA A 622 19.67 -30.36 -42.05
C ALA A 622 18.78 -31.52 -41.54
N GLY A 623 17.77 -31.89 -42.32
CA GLY A 623 16.78 -32.90 -41.96
C GLY A 623 15.47 -32.38 -41.41
N MET A 624 15.41 -31.13 -40.93
CA MET A 624 14.18 -30.51 -40.42
C MET A 624 13.17 -30.31 -41.57
N VAL A 625 11.88 -30.43 -41.23
CA VAL A 625 10.75 -30.25 -42.15
C VAL A 625 9.92 -29.05 -41.69
N PHE A 626 9.61 -28.15 -42.62
CA PHE A 626 8.83 -26.94 -42.40
C PHE A 626 7.65 -26.86 -43.38
N ASN A 627 6.58 -26.24 -42.95
CA ASN A 627 5.55 -25.70 -43.83
C ASN A 627 5.82 -24.21 -43.98
N GLY A 628 6.21 -23.79 -45.17
CA GLY A 628 6.58 -22.41 -45.45
C GLY A 628 5.86 -21.86 -46.66
N LYS A 629 5.86 -20.54 -46.80
CA LYS A 629 5.22 -19.83 -47.90
C LYS A 629 6.24 -19.40 -48.94
N VAL A 630 5.92 -19.62 -50.22
CA VAL A 630 6.78 -19.17 -51.33
C VAL A 630 6.72 -17.64 -51.41
N VAL A 631 7.86 -17.00 -51.14
CA VAL A 631 7.97 -15.51 -51.09
C VAL A 631 8.61 -14.92 -52.34
N ARG A 632 9.38 -15.71 -53.07
CA ARG A 632 10.07 -15.24 -54.28
C ARG A 632 10.39 -16.43 -55.21
N ILE A 633 10.23 -16.20 -56.51
CA ILE A 633 10.60 -17.16 -57.57
C ILE A 633 11.69 -16.57 -58.44
N MET A 634 12.68 -17.41 -58.80
CA MET A 634 13.77 -17.11 -59.71
C MET A 634 13.89 -18.26 -60.74
N ASN A 635 14.55 -18.03 -61.91
CA ASN A 635 14.69 -19.03 -62.95
C ASN A 635 15.33 -20.35 -62.48
N PHE A 636 16.12 -20.29 -61.40
CA PHE A 636 16.86 -21.43 -60.84
C PHE A 636 16.20 -22.07 -59.60
N GLY A 637 15.13 -21.51 -59.07
CA GLY A 637 14.46 -22.04 -57.88
C GLY A 637 13.48 -21.09 -57.22
N ALA A 638 12.85 -21.54 -56.13
CA ALA A 638 11.91 -20.79 -55.30
C ALA A 638 12.49 -20.53 -53.91
N PHE A 639 12.17 -19.37 -53.33
CA PHE A 639 12.50 -19.05 -51.96
C PHE A 639 11.26 -19.19 -51.09
N VAL A 640 11.41 -19.93 -50.01
CA VAL A 640 10.34 -20.26 -49.07
C VAL A 640 10.69 -19.66 -47.69
N GLU A 641 9.82 -18.85 -47.18
CA GLU A 641 9.93 -18.31 -45.81
C GLU A 641 9.63 -19.43 -44.81
N LEU A 642 10.64 -19.81 -44.02
CA LEU A 642 10.56 -20.84 -42.97
C LEU A 642 10.23 -20.26 -41.61
N ALA A 643 10.69 -19.04 -41.36
CA ALA A 643 10.41 -18.22 -40.20
C ALA A 643 10.57 -16.74 -40.59
N PRO A 644 10.07 -15.75 -39.80
CA PRO A 644 10.25 -14.35 -40.11
C PRO A 644 11.71 -13.99 -40.39
N ASN A 645 11.97 -13.42 -41.57
CA ASN A 645 13.30 -13.08 -42.10
C ASN A 645 14.27 -14.26 -42.34
N ARG A 646 13.77 -15.49 -42.38
CA ARG A 646 14.56 -16.70 -42.69
C ARG A 646 13.99 -17.44 -43.90
N ASP A 647 14.60 -17.19 -45.04
CA ASP A 647 14.21 -17.83 -46.31
C ASP A 647 15.15 -18.99 -46.61
N GLY A 648 14.59 -20.09 -47.03
CA GLY A 648 15.35 -21.19 -47.64
C GLY A 648 15.13 -21.26 -49.14
N MET A 649 16.12 -21.73 -49.89
CA MET A 649 16.07 -21.84 -51.33
C MET A 649 15.82 -23.29 -51.76
N ILE A 650 14.78 -23.51 -52.58
CA ILE A 650 14.54 -24.78 -53.30
C ILE A 650 15.10 -24.61 -54.69
N HIS A 651 16.15 -25.33 -55.01
CA HIS A 651 16.64 -25.36 -56.38
C HIS A 651 15.62 -26.06 -57.32
N ILE A 652 15.50 -25.62 -58.58
CA ILE A 652 14.52 -26.16 -59.54
C ILE A 652 14.53 -27.66 -59.61
N SER A 653 15.72 -28.30 -59.46
CA SER A 653 15.89 -29.77 -59.48
C SER A 653 15.37 -30.45 -58.20
N LYS A 654 15.00 -29.70 -57.15
CA LYS A 654 14.51 -30.18 -55.85
C LYS A 654 13.03 -29.85 -55.60
N LEU A 655 12.33 -29.26 -56.59
CA LEU A 655 10.90 -28.91 -56.51
C LEU A 655 10.00 -30.12 -56.66
N SER A 656 10.44 -31.16 -57.44
CA SER A 656 9.64 -32.37 -57.71
C SER A 656 10.54 -33.55 -57.97
N ASP A 657 10.01 -34.75 -57.77
CA ASP A 657 10.68 -36.01 -58.20
C ASP A 657 10.79 -36.15 -59.70
N LYS A 658 9.99 -35.40 -60.46
CA LYS A 658 10.04 -35.36 -61.97
C LYS A 658 10.82 -34.11 -62.37
N ARG A 659 11.39 -34.17 -63.62
CA ARG A 659 12.11 -33.04 -64.20
C ARG A 659 11.17 -31.88 -64.44
N VAL A 660 11.47 -30.70 -63.80
CA VAL A 660 10.72 -29.45 -63.87
C VAL A 660 11.34 -28.56 -64.96
N GLY A 661 10.54 -28.05 -65.88
CA GLY A 661 10.95 -27.14 -66.95
C GLY A 661 11.05 -25.69 -66.50
N LYS A 662 10.08 -25.21 -65.73
CA LYS A 662 10.02 -23.86 -65.09
C LYS A 662 9.54 -23.98 -63.66
N VAL A 663 9.99 -23.11 -62.81
CA VAL A 663 9.63 -23.10 -61.37
C VAL A 663 8.14 -22.88 -61.21
N GLU A 664 7.55 -22.01 -62.00
CA GLU A 664 6.13 -21.64 -61.98
C GLU A 664 5.19 -22.80 -62.39
N ASP A 665 5.73 -23.87 -63.01
CA ASP A 665 4.95 -25.08 -63.34
C ASP A 665 4.62 -25.92 -62.08
N VAL A 666 5.33 -25.66 -60.95
CA VAL A 666 5.18 -26.41 -59.70
C VAL A 666 4.70 -25.58 -58.54
N VAL A 667 5.19 -24.32 -58.39
CA VAL A 667 4.86 -23.43 -57.27
C VAL A 667 4.70 -22.00 -57.75
N ASN A 668 3.79 -21.25 -57.08
CA ASN A 668 3.57 -19.81 -57.30
C ASN A 668 3.89 -19.04 -56.05
N ILE A 669 4.15 -17.74 -56.21
CA ILE A 669 4.32 -16.84 -55.06
C ILE A 669 3.02 -16.85 -54.23
N GLY A 670 3.16 -17.11 -52.92
CA GLY A 670 2.04 -17.21 -52.00
C GLY A 670 1.61 -18.63 -51.67
N ASP A 671 2.07 -19.63 -52.41
CA ASP A 671 1.75 -21.04 -52.14
C ASP A 671 2.37 -21.51 -50.83
N GLU A 672 1.61 -22.27 -50.03
CA GLU A 672 2.12 -22.97 -48.85
C GLU A 672 2.65 -24.34 -49.28
N VAL A 673 3.92 -24.61 -48.95
CA VAL A 673 4.63 -25.81 -49.36
C VAL A 673 5.34 -26.47 -48.19
N THR A 674 5.29 -27.80 -48.14
CA THR A 674 6.08 -28.59 -47.18
C THR A 674 7.48 -28.82 -47.74
N VAL A 675 8.49 -28.39 -47.00
CA VAL A 675 9.89 -28.45 -47.41
C VAL A 675 10.75 -29.12 -46.35
N LYS A 676 11.79 -29.81 -46.74
CA LYS A 676 12.82 -30.38 -45.87
C LYS A 676 14.15 -29.67 -46.12
N VAL A 677 14.84 -29.34 -45.05
CA VAL A 677 16.18 -28.77 -45.10
C VAL A 677 17.17 -29.86 -45.52
N THR A 678 17.84 -29.63 -46.63
CA THR A 678 18.87 -30.58 -47.11
C THR A 678 20.25 -30.24 -46.56
N GLU A 679 20.55 -28.98 -46.44
CA GLU A 679 21.84 -28.46 -45.99
C GLU A 679 21.72 -27.00 -45.52
N VAL A 680 22.48 -26.62 -44.51
CA VAL A 680 22.77 -25.22 -44.17
C VAL A 680 24.26 -25.01 -44.51
N ASP A 681 24.56 -24.14 -45.47
CA ASP A 681 25.93 -23.93 -45.93
C ASP A 681 26.73 -23.09 -44.90
N LYS A 682 28.06 -23.02 -45.10
CA LYS A 682 28.98 -22.26 -44.21
C LYS A 682 28.69 -20.75 -44.14
N MET A 683 27.86 -20.24 -45.06
CA MET A 683 27.42 -18.84 -45.09
C MET A 683 26.01 -18.67 -44.53
N GLY A 684 25.43 -19.72 -43.89
CA GLY A 684 24.10 -19.68 -43.27
C GLY A 684 22.94 -19.75 -44.29
N ARG A 685 23.20 -20.10 -45.59
CA ARG A 685 22.14 -20.23 -46.57
C ARG A 685 21.49 -21.62 -46.45
N ILE A 686 20.15 -21.64 -46.43
CA ILE A 686 19.34 -22.82 -46.20
C ILE A 686 18.90 -23.38 -47.55
N ASN A 687 19.33 -24.60 -47.84
CA ASN A 687 18.92 -25.34 -49.03
C ASN A 687 17.77 -26.29 -48.69
N LEU A 688 16.73 -26.29 -49.53
CA LEU A 688 15.47 -26.98 -49.27
C LEU A 688 15.15 -27.98 -50.39
N THR A 689 14.32 -28.97 -50.08
CA THR A 689 13.72 -29.90 -51.06
C THR A 689 12.22 -30.07 -50.79
N MET A 690 11.45 -30.20 -51.89
CA MET A 690 10.04 -30.62 -51.89
C MET A 690 9.82 -32.03 -52.45
N ARG A 691 10.89 -32.74 -52.82
CA ARG A 691 10.75 -34.07 -53.36
C ARG A 691 10.11 -35.00 -52.35
N THR A 692 9.09 -35.75 -52.78
CA THR A 692 8.40 -36.73 -51.94
C THR A 692 9.32 -37.85 -51.49
N SER A 693 10.31 -38.24 -52.35
CA SER A 693 11.38 -39.12 -51.96
C SER A 693 12.23 -38.67 -50.80
N ASP A 694 12.63 -37.39 -50.78
CA ASP A 694 13.47 -36.80 -49.74
C ASP A 694 12.65 -36.56 -48.43
N LEU A 695 11.34 -36.29 -48.54
CA LEU A 695 10.41 -36.13 -47.40
C LEU A 695 10.05 -37.48 -46.74
N ALA A 696 10.02 -38.58 -47.49
CA ALA A 696 9.61 -39.90 -46.98
C ALA A 696 10.68 -40.60 -46.11
N GLU A 697 11.97 -40.27 -46.28
CA GLU A 697 13.07 -40.89 -45.51
C GLU A 697 12.99 -40.73 -43.98
N ASN A 698 12.25 -39.73 -43.46
CA ASN A 698 12.08 -39.53 -42.01
C ASN A 698 10.97 -40.37 -41.34
N LYS A 699 10.08 -41.01 -42.11
CA LYS A 699 9.07 -41.94 -41.54
C LYS A 699 9.65 -43.26 -41.08
N THR A 700 10.85 -43.60 -41.50
CA THR A 700 11.53 -44.88 -41.16
C THR A 700 12.42 -44.74 -39.91
N ALA A 701 12.95 -43.55 -39.62
CA ALA A 701 13.79 -43.31 -38.42
C ALA A 701 12.98 -43.22 -37.11
N ALA A 702 11.75 -42.68 -37.16
CA ALA A 702 10.87 -42.58 -36.00
C ALA A 702 10.23 -43.92 -35.56
N ARG A 703 10.37 -44.99 -36.35
CA ARG A 703 9.86 -46.34 -36.02
C ARG A 703 10.90 -47.27 -35.40
N THR A 704 12.15 -46.84 -35.26
CA THR A 704 13.24 -47.66 -34.70
C THR A 704 13.63 -47.27 -33.27
N GLU A 705 13.04 -46.21 -32.70
CA GLU A 705 13.25 -45.82 -31.29
C GLU A 705 12.09 -46.24 -30.35
N GLU A 706 11.06 -46.94 -30.88
CA GLU A 706 10.02 -47.60 -30.08
C GLU A 706 10.14 -49.13 -30.14
N LYS A 707 11.29 -49.65 -29.76
CA LYS A 707 11.43 -51.06 -29.37
C LYS A 707 12.41 -51.23 -28.22
#